data_862fb0c068d105e8f6ef0d789cd40a3d
#
_entry.id   862fb0c068d105e8f6ef0d789cd40a3d
#
_cell.length_a   1.000
_cell.length_b   1.000
_cell.length_c   1.000
_cell.angle_alpha   90.00
_cell.angle_beta   90.00
_cell.angle_gamma   90.00
#
_symmetry.space_group_name_H-M   'P 1'
#
loop_
_entity.id
_entity.type
_entity.pdbx_description
1 polymer ?
#
loop_
_entity_poly.entity_id
_entity_poly.type
_entity_poly.pdbx_seq_one_letter_code
_entity_poly.pdbx_strand_id
1 'polypeptide(L)'
;MRALFWFSMGAALSCCVGLWLLWDAVPLLLAGALLLAVSLAVLSRRFRWLRRAAAAALGLLLGSCLLLTLQRTYYEPLLALDEQTLPIVLTAKADSVPGLYSQSVRAEMKIGGKRYCVQAYLGDGQTAQAGNILRGDFCIRVTLPGGSKQNAVSFGRGIFAQLSTKGAIAIEAGQENRLRYLSQRLGARAKEAVEACFPEDTAAFAKSLLLGDTSELSYAEETALRISGIRHIVAVSGLHVAILFGFLWVLCLHRPWPAFLLGVPLLALFGAMVGNTPSVVRACLMAALLIFARLTRRSYDSLTAWAFAVLWLLLGNPLVVAAAGFQLSVLCVLGILLFQRPIAEGLSRLFEKLPGGKVLSDSLAVSLSATVLSLPVSVYYFGTASLIGPVTNFCILWLLPFVFGGILAVSILGPVFPVLGTALGWLTAWPIRLVLRIAGTLSRLPMAAVYTCNPYVVYWLIGVYVLILAWFLLGRKRGWVFVSVGAASLALITALWSYGPRADDCRLTVLDVGEGQTLLLQSGGQSALIDCGGYSDTVCADRAWQMLRSQNLYDLDLLLFTHFDRDHFGGTENFLTQIPAERVILPGISELLPLGQVVTEDCVVPFGKGILHIYPYSGGNKEQENSMAILFETEDCGILITGDLDVAGERRLVKNHALGADILVVGHHGSKYATCPELLDAVQPELAVISVGENNYGHPTQEVLDRLEEAGCTVRRTDQEGTIIIRR
;
A
#
# COMPACT_ATOMS: atom_id res chain seq x y z
N MET A 1 -0.60 13.22 -35.90
CA MET A 1 -0.35 13.78 -34.55
C MET A 1 -1.33 13.20 -33.56
N ARG A 2 -0.86 12.69 -32.44
CA ARG A 2 -1.69 12.05 -31.41
C ARG A 2 -2.31 13.11 -30.49
N ALA A 3 -3.27 13.89 -31.02
CA ALA A 3 -3.94 14.96 -30.28
C ALA A 3 -4.63 14.43 -29.02
N LEU A 4 -5.28 13.25 -29.10
CA LEU A 4 -5.95 12.61 -27.98
C LEU A 4 -4.98 12.30 -26.81
N PHE A 5 -3.73 11.93 -27.10
CA PHE A 5 -2.71 11.72 -26.06
C PHE A 5 -2.48 12.99 -25.23
N TRP A 6 -2.22 14.12 -25.90
CA TRP A 6 -1.96 15.39 -25.21
C TRP A 6 -3.20 15.89 -24.46
N PHE A 7 -4.38 15.71 -25.05
CA PHE A 7 -5.65 16.04 -24.42
C PHE A 7 -5.89 15.23 -23.14
N SER A 8 -5.73 13.91 -23.18
CA SER A 8 -5.90 13.03 -22.00
C SER A 8 -4.85 13.31 -20.92
N MET A 9 -3.59 13.60 -21.31
CA MET A 9 -2.55 14.01 -20.37
C MET A 9 -2.88 15.34 -19.69
N GLY A 10 -3.39 16.31 -20.43
CA GLY A 10 -3.85 17.58 -19.85
C GLY A 10 -4.99 17.38 -18.86
N ALA A 11 -5.99 16.56 -19.19
CA ALA A 11 -7.10 16.25 -18.29
C ALA A 11 -6.62 15.57 -17.00
N ALA A 12 -5.74 14.57 -17.12
CA ALA A 12 -5.16 13.89 -15.96
C ALA A 12 -4.34 14.84 -15.08
N LEU A 13 -3.51 15.69 -15.70
CA LEU A 13 -2.71 16.69 -14.98
C LEU A 13 -3.60 17.67 -14.21
N SER A 14 -4.68 18.16 -14.83
CA SER A 14 -5.63 19.05 -14.17
C SER A 14 -6.29 18.37 -12.95
N CYS A 15 -6.69 17.11 -13.10
CA CYS A 15 -7.26 16.35 -11.98
C CYS A 15 -6.23 16.15 -10.84
N CYS A 16 -4.97 15.88 -11.17
CA CYS A 16 -3.90 15.78 -10.18
C CYS A 16 -3.66 17.12 -9.45
N VAL A 17 -3.46 18.20 -10.21
CA VAL A 17 -3.20 19.53 -9.64
C VAL A 17 -4.37 20.01 -8.79
N GLY A 18 -5.62 19.84 -9.27
CA GLY A 18 -6.79 20.22 -8.54
C GLY A 18 -6.98 19.43 -7.25
N LEU A 19 -6.72 18.11 -7.29
CA LEU A 19 -6.85 17.29 -6.09
C LEU A 19 -5.77 17.57 -5.02
N TRP A 20 -4.49 17.65 -5.44
CA TRP A 20 -3.37 17.66 -4.51
C TRP A 20 -2.90 19.06 -4.09
N LEU A 21 -3.13 20.08 -4.94
CA LEU A 21 -2.57 21.41 -4.72
C LEU A 21 -3.64 22.51 -4.66
N LEU A 22 -4.75 22.37 -5.36
CA LEU A 22 -5.70 23.48 -5.59
C LEU A 22 -7.16 23.03 -5.36
N TRP A 23 -7.44 22.17 -4.39
CA TRP A 23 -8.81 21.71 -4.14
C TRP A 23 -9.77 22.86 -3.84
N ASP A 24 -9.37 23.80 -2.99
CA ASP A 24 -10.18 24.96 -2.62
C ASP A 24 -10.17 26.05 -3.70
N ALA A 25 -9.25 25.96 -4.65
CA ALA A 25 -9.05 26.92 -5.74
C ALA A 25 -9.39 26.34 -7.14
N VAL A 26 -10.17 25.26 -7.23
CA VAL A 26 -10.59 24.65 -8.52
C VAL A 26 -11.22 25.67 -9.47
N PRO A 27 -12.02 26.69 -9.05
CA PRO A 27 -12.49 27.73 -9.93
C PRO A 27 -11.38 28.55 -10.59
N LEU A 28 -10.30 28.85 -9.85
CA LEU A 28 -9.12 29.56 -10.38
C LEU A 28 -8.35 28.68 -11.39
N LEU A 29 -8.22 27.38 -11.09
CA LEU A 29 -7.64 26.41 -12.00
C LEU A 29 -8.43 26.36 -13.32
N LEU A 30 -9.76 26.37 -13.25
CA LEU A 30 -10.65 26.43 -14.42
C LEU A 30 -10.45 27.71 -15.24
N ALA A 31 -10.42 28.86 -14.58
CA ALA A 31 -10.21 30.15 -15.25
C ALA A 31 -8.86 30.20 -15.95
N GLY A 32 -7.78 29.77 -15.28
CA GLY A 32 -6.44 29.68 -15.87
C GLY A 32 -6.38 28.70 -17.04
N ALA A 33 -7.01 27.52 -16.92
CA ALA A 33 -7.07 26.55 -18.01
C ALA A 33 -7.86 27.08 -19.23
N LEU A 34 -8.92 27.83 -19.00
CA LEU A 34 -9.70 28.47 -20.07
C LEU A 34 -8.87 29.53 -20.83
N LEU A 35 -8.22 30.44 -20.10
CA LEU A 35 -7.35 31.45 -20.69
C LEU A 35 -6.23 30.80 -21.52
N LEU A 36 -5.57 29.78 -20.97
CA LEU A 36 -4.50 29.05 -21.65
C LEU A 36 -5.03 28.33 -22.90
N ALA A 37 -6.18 27.68 -22.80
CA ALA A 37 -6.79 26.97 -23.93
C ALA A 37 -7.18 27.92 -25.08
N VAL A 38 -7.81 29.05 -24.78
CA VAL A 38 -8.18 30.06 -25.77
C VAL A 38 -6.92 30.67 -26.43
N SER A 39 -5.92 31.07 -25.62
CA SER A 39 -4.68 31.64 -26.10
C SER A 39 -3.93 30.69 -27.05
N LEU A 40 -3.77 29.43 -26.62
CA LEU A 40 -3.08 28.42 -27.44
C LEU A 40 -3.89 27.99 -28.66
N ALA A 41 -5.22 27.97 -28.58
CA ALA A 41 -6.08 27.69 -29.73
C ALA A 41 -5.92 28.76 -30.82
N VAL A 42 -5.89 30.05 -30.45
CA VAL A 42 -5.68 31.14 -31.36
C VAL A 42 -4.26 31.07 -31.97
N LEU A 43 -3.24 30.96 -31.14
CA LEU A 43 -1.85 30.89 -31.59
C LEU A 43 -1.57 29.64 -32.44
N SER A 44 -2.22 28.53 -32.20
CA SER A 44 -2.06 27.27 -32.96
C SER A 44 -2.54 27.37 -34.41
N ARG A 45 -3.40 28.37 -34.73
CA ARG A 45 -3.79 28.69 -36.11
C ARG A 45 -2.59 29.24 -36.89
N ARG A 46 -1.75 30.04 -36.25
CA ARG A 46 -0.54 30.67 -36.85
C ARG A 46 0.66 29.73 -36.78
N PHE A 47 0.84 29.00 -35.66
CA PHE A 47 1.99 28.16 -35.40
C PHE A 47 1.57 26.67 -35.20
N ARG A 48 1.76 25.83 -36.21
CA ARG A 48 1.33 24.42 -36.20
C ARG A 48 1.95 23.60 -35.08
N TRP A 49 3.13 23.96 -34.56
CA TRP A 49 3.79 23.26 -33.46
C TRP A 49 3.05 23.43 -32.13
N LEU A 50 2.25 24.49 -31.93
CA LEU A 50 1.44 24.73 -30.75
C LEU A 50 0.16 23.85 -30.67
N ARG A 51 -0.19 23.12 -31.72
CA ARG A 51 -1.40 22.28 -31.74
C ARG A 51 -1.42 21.21 -30.64
N ARG A 52 -0.25 20.69 -30.24
CA ARG A 52 -0.11 19.75 -29.13
C ARG A 52 -0.37 20.42 -27.79
N ALA A 53 0.18 21.59 -27.57
CA ALA A 53 -0.04 22.39 -26.38
C ALA A 53 -1.51 22.83 -26.27
N ALA A 54 -2.15 23.22 -27.38
CA ALA A 54 -3.57 23.54 -27.43
C ALA A 54 -4.45 22.32 -27.06
N ALA A 55 -4.12 21.13 -27.56
CA ALA A 55 -4.83 19.92 -27.17
C ALA A 55 -4.67 19.60 -25.66
N ALA A 56 -3.48 19.77 -25.10
CA ALA A 56 -3.25 19.61 -23.67
C ALA A 56 -4.01 20.64 -22.84
N ALA A 57 -4.04 21.90 -23.26
CA ALA A 57 -4.78 22.98 -22.59
C ALA A 57 -6.31 22.74 -22.61
N LEU A 58 -6.85 22.23 -23.71
CA LEU A 58 -8.26 21.78 -23.76
C LEU A 58 -8.52 20.62 -22.81
N GLY A 59 -7.56 19.71 -22.65
CA GLY A 59 -7.61 18.65 -21.65
C GLY A 59 -7.62 19.19 -20.23
N LEU A 60 -6.73 20.16 -19.91
CA LEU A 60 -6.72 20.84 -18.62
C LEU A 60 -8.09 21.46 -18.31
N LEU A 61 -8.69 22.12 -19.30
CA LEU A 61 -10.03 22.69 -19.15
C LEU A 61 -11.07 21.62 -18.82
N LEU A 62 -11.08 20.50 -19.54
CA LEU A 62 -12.00 19.40 -19.27
C LEU A 62 -11.82 18.86 -17.85
N GLY A 63 -10.58 18.59 -17.42
CA GLY A 63 -10.30 18.07 -16.09
C GLY A 63 -10.77 19.02 -14.98
N SER A 64 -10.52 20.34 -15.15
CA SER A 64 -11.04 21.36 -14.22
C SER A 64 -12.56 21.42 -14.16
N CYS A 65 -13.24 21.31 -15.32
CA CYS A 65 -14.70 21.23 -15.37
C CYS A 65 -15.26 19.99 -14.63
N LEU A 66 -14.62 18.83 -14.84
CA LEU A 66 -15.02 17.59 -14.18
C LEU A 66 -14.87 17.69 -12.66
N LEU A 67 -13.75 18.25 -12.19
CA LEU A 67 -13.51 18.45 -10.76
C LEU A 67 -14.53 19.42 -10.15
N LEU A 68 -14.76 20.57 -10.80
CA LEU A 68 -15.71 21.56 -10.29
C LEU A 68 -17.15 20.99 -10.25
N THR A 69 -17.52 20.23 -11.27
CA THR A 69 -18.82 19.56 -11.31
C THR A 69 -18.95 18.54 -10.17
N LEU A 70 -17.92 17.72 -9.94
CA LEU A 70 -17.89 16.76 -8.84
C LEU A 70 -17.97 17.47 -7.49
N GLN A 71 -17.16 18.51 -7.27
CA GLN A 71 -17.11 19.27 -6.03
C GLN A 71 -18.48 19.85 -5.70
N ARG A 72 -19.06 20.64 -6.60
CA ARG A 72 -20.36 21.31 -6.37
C ARG A 72 -21.54 20.36 -6.34
N THR A 73 -21.49 19.30 -7.14
CA THR A 73 -22.68 18.44 -7.33
C THR A 73 -22.72 17.31 -6.30
N TYR A 74 -21.56 16.74 -5.93
CA TYR A 74 -21.52 15.56 -5.07
C TYR A 74 -20.86 15.82 -3.73
N TYR A 75 -19.74 16.56 -3.70
CA TYR A 75 -18.95 16.71 -2.49
C TYR A 75 -19.52 17.75 -1.51
N GLU A 76 -19.79 18.97 -1.95
CA GLU A 76 -20.34 20.05 -1.09
C GLU A 76 -21.68 19.66 -0.41
N PRO A 77 -22.66 19.05 -1.11
CA PRO A 77 -23.88 18.59 -0.46
C PRO A 77 -23.67 17.49 0.57
N LEU A 78 -22.62 16.67 0.40
CA LEU A 78 -22.28 15.62 1.35
C LEU A 78 -21.56 16.19 2.58
N LEU A 79 -20.70 17.20 2.38
CA LEU A 79 -19.98 17.90 3.44
C LEU A 79 -20.95 18.60 4.42
N ALA A 80 -22.09 19.08 3.94
CA ALA A 80 -23.13 19.66 4.78
C ALA A 80 -23.78 18.66 5.77
N LEU A 81 -23.54 17.35 5.57
CA LEU A 81 -24.04 16.26 6.41
C LEU A 81 -22.95 15.67 7.31
N ASP A 82 -21.75 16.24 7.30
CA ASP A 82 -20.62 15.72 8.07
C ASP A 82 -20.95 15.73 9.58
N GLU A 83 -20.50 14.68 10.26
CA GLU A 83 -20.74 14.42 11.69
C GLU A 83 -22.21 14.27 12.11
N GLN A 84 -23.16 14.30 11.18
CA GLN A 84 -24.58 14.10 11.49
C GLN A 84 -24.92 12.61 11.59
N THR A 85 -25.77 12.28 12.55
CA THR A 85 -26.38 10.95 12.68
C THR A 85 -27.78 10.98 12.07
N LEU A 86 -27.99 10.19 11.02
CA LEU A 86 -29.24 10.17 10.29
C LEU A 86 -29.76 8.75 10.10
N PRO A 87 -31.09 8.53 10.08
CA PRO A 87 -31.67 7.26 9.65
C PRO A 87 -31.47 7.08 8.15
N ILE A 88 -30.62 6.13 7.77
CA ILE A 88 -30.22 5.93 6.38
C ILE A 88 -30.54 4.51 5.94
N VAL A 89 -30.96 4.38 4.68
CA VAL A 89 -31.11 3.11 3.99
C VAL A 89 -29.97 2.96 2.99
N LEU A 90 -29.14 1.94 3.20
CA LEU A 90 -28.02 1.61 2.32
C LEU A 90 -28.32 0.35 1.52
N THR A 91 -27.75 0.26 0.33
CA THR A 91 -27.76 -0.97 -0.46
C THR A 91 -26.32 -1.48 -0.61
N ALA A 92 -26.01 -2.65 -0.08
CA ALA A 92 -24.69 -3.25 -0.19
C ALA A 92 -24.31 -3.52 -1.65
N LYS A 93 -23.15 -3.03 -2.09
CA LYS A 93 -22.62 -3.24 -3.46
C LYS A 93 -21.67 -4.43 -3.54
N ALA A 94 -21.14 -4.86 -2.42
CA ALA A 94 -20.24 -5.99 -2.30
C ALA A 94 -20.50 -6.70 -0.96
N ASP A 95 -19.96 -7.90 -0.82
CA ASP A 95 -19.98 -8.61 0.46
C ASP A 95 -19.15 -7.82 1.49
N SER A 96 -19.50 -7.95 2.78
CA SER A 96 -18.73 -7.35 3.86
C SER A 96 -17.36 -8.03 3.97
N VAL A 97 -16.36 -7.21 4.27
CA VAL A 97 -14.98 -7.64 4.48
C VAL A 97 -14.65 -7.46 5.95
N PRO A 98 -14.09 -8.50 6.63
CA PRO A 98 -13.68 -8.37 8.01
C PRO A 98 -12.57 -7.32 8.14
N GLY A 99 -12.70 -6.42 9.10
CA GLY A 99 -11.67 -5.49 9.56
C GLY A 99 -11.22 -5.88 10.97
N LEU A 100 -10.30 -5.12 11.53
CA LEU A 100 -9.74 -5.37 12.86
C LEU A 100 -10.77 -5.30 13.99
N TYR A 101 -11.67 -4.32 13.91
CA TYR A 101 -12.66 -4.02 14.96
C TYR A 101 -14.11 -4.02 14.46
N SER A 102 -14.33 -4.17 13.16
CA SER A 102 -15.67 -4.11 12.57
C SER A 102 -15.67 -4.70 11.18
N GLN A 103 -16.83 -5.17 10.74
CA GLN A 103 -17.04 -5.53 9.34
C GLN A 103 -17.22 -4.27 8.50
N SER A 104 -16.57 -4.19 7.36
CA SER A 104 -16.74 -3.07 6.43
C SER A 104 -17.46 -3.51 5.16
N VAL A 105 -18.42 -2.71 4.70
CA VAL A 105 -19.18 -2.99 3.48
C VAL A 105 -19.24 -1.75 2.58
N ARG A 106 -18.97 -1.97 1.30
CA ARG A 106 -19.18 -0.93 0.27
C ARG A 106 -20.64 -0.87 -0.08
N ALA A 107 -21.27 0.30 0.13
CA ALA A 107 -22.71 0.47 -0.04
C ALA A 107 -23.06 1.68 -0.90
N GLU A 108 -24.29 1.71 -1.40
CA GLU A 108 -24.90 2.85 -2.08
C GLU A 108 -25.89 3.51 -1.14
N MET A 109 -25.71 4.80 -0.91
CA MET A 109 -26.58 5.69 -0.15
C MET A 109 -27.33 6.59 -1.11
N LYS A 110 -28.64 6.79 -0.87
CA LYS A 110 -29.47 7.74 -1.63
C LYS A 110 -29.89 8.89 -0.75
N ILE A 111 -29.43 10.10 -1.05
CA ILE A 111 -29.80 11.33 -0.35
C ILE A 111 -30.10 12.43 -1.39
N GLY A 112 -31.22 13.15 -1.24
CA GLY A 112 -31.58 14.25 -2.13
C GLY A 112 -31.72 13.83 -3.60
N GLY A 113 -32.12 12.59 -3.88
CA GLY A 113 -32.25 12.05 -5.25
C GLY A 113 -30.90 11.62 -5.88
N LYS A 114 -29.78 11.84 -5.23
CA LYS A 114 -28.44 11.45 -5.68
C LYS A 114 -27.99 10.15 -5.04
N ARG A 115 -27.11 9.43 -5.74
CA ARG A 115 -26.52 8.18 -5.28
C ARG A 115 -25.06 8.40 -4.94
N TYR A 116 -24.69 8.07 -3.70
CA TYR A 116 -23.33 8.14 -3.19
C TYR A 116 -22.80 6.74 -2.92
N CYS A 117 -21.55 6.49 -3.31
CA CYS A 117 -20.83 5.31 -2.88
C CYS A 117 -20.16 5.61 -1.54
N VAL A 118 -20.41 4.79 -0.53
CA VAL A 118 -19.94 4.98 0.83
C VAL A 118 -19.33 3.69 1.38
N GLN A 119 -18.47 3.81 2.36
CA GLN A 119 -17.96 2.70 3.14
C GLN A 119 -18.71 2.67 4.47
N ALA A 120 -19.50 1.63 4.72
CA ALA A 120 -20.20 1.47 5.98
C ALA A 120 -19.46 0.46 6.86
N TYR A 121 -19.29 0.79 8.13
CA TYR A 121 -18.74 -0.08 9.16
C TYR A 121 -19.89 -0.65 9.98
N LEU A 122 -19.95 -1.98 10.03
CA LEU A 122 -21.01 -2.72 10.73
C LEU A 122 -20.51 -3.10 12.13
N GLY A 123 -21.44 -3.22 13.08
CA GLY A 123 -21.12 -3.72 14.43
C GLY A 123 -20.61 -5.15 14.45
N ASP A 124 -20.07 -5.56 15.59
CA ASP A 124 -19.51 -6.89 15.78
C ASP A 124 -20.50 -8.01 15.43
N GLY A 125 -20.01 -9.00 14.68
CA GLY A 125 -20.78 -10.18 14.28
C GLY A 125 -21.80 -9.95 13.16
N GLN A 126 -21.97 -8.74 12.67
CA GLN A 126 -22.88 -8.45 11.56
C GLN A 126 -22.20 -8.59 10.21
N THR A 127 -22.73 -9.42 9.32
CA THR A 127 -22.25 -9.59 7.95
C THR A 127 -23.31 -9.18 6.95
N ALA A 128 -22.90 -8.58 5.86
CA ALA A 128 -23.80 -8.19 4.77
C ALA A 128 -23.31 -8.78 3.45
N GLN A 129 -24.25 -9.26 2.63
CA GLN A 129 -23.97 -9.75 1.29
C GLN A 129 -24.37 -8.67 0.25
N ALA A 130 -23.76 -8.76 -0.93
CA ALA A 130 -24.12 -7.88 -2.05
C ALA A 130 -25.59 -7.94 -2.38
N GLY A 131 -26.26 -6.78 -2.37
CA GLY A 131 -27.72 -6.67 -2.58
C GLY A 131 -28.52 -6.56 -1.29
N ASN A 132 -27.95 -6.78 -0.11
CA ASN A 132 -28.65 -6.57 1.15
C ASN A 132 -29.01 -5.08 1.34
N ILE A 133 -30.13 -4.84 1.99
CA ILE A 133 -30.57 -3.51 2.41
C ILE A 133 -30.26 -3.36 3.88
N LEU A 134 -29.47 -2.35 4.22
CA LEU A 134 -29.06 -2.02 5.58
C LEU A 134 -29.86 -0.81 6.05
N ARG A 135 -30.56 -0.93 7.17
CA ARG A 135 -31.34 0.16 7.76
C ARG A 135 -30.87 0.42 9.18
N GLY A 136 -30.61 1.66 9.49
CA GLY A 136 -30.19 2.06 10.84
C GLY A 136 -29.79 3.52 10.91
N ASP A 137 -29.37 3.93 12.09
CA ASP A 137 -28.81 5.26 12.33
C ASP A 137 -27.31 5.24 12.10
N PHE A 138 -26.87 6.02 11.10
CA PHE A 138 -25.48 6.11 10.72
C PHE A 138 -24.95 7.52 10.97
N CYS A 139 -23.79 7.58 11.61
CA CYS A 139 -22.98 8.79 11.67
C CYS A 139 -22.19 8.89 10.37
N ILE A 140 -22.34 10.02 9.67
CA ILE A 140 -21.65 10.31 8.42
C ILE A 140 -20.35 11.03 8.74
N ARG A 141 -19.21 10.50 8.29
CA ARG A 141 -17.92 11.20 8.32
C ARG A 141 -17.43 11.37 6.90
N VAL A 142 -17.36 12.61 6.44
CA VAL A 142 -16.92 12.92 5.07
C VAL A 142 -15.40 12.89 5.01
N THR A 143 -14.88 12.20 4.01
CA THR A 143 -13.44 12.11 3.77
C THR A 143 -12.94 13.42 3.17
N LEU A 144 -11.95 14.07 3.80
CA LEU A 144 -11.38 15.33 3.32
C LEU A 144 -10.29 15.09 2.26
N PRO A 145 -10.25 15.90 1.17
CA PRO A 145 -9.15 15.90 0.22
C PRO A 145 -7.83 16.38 0.86
N GLY A 146 -6.70 15.82 0.44
CA GLY A 146 -5.39 16.20 0.97
C GLY A 146 -5.01 15.51 2.30
N GLY A 147 -5.85 14.63 2.84
CA GLY A 147 -5.57 13.83 4.02
C GLY A 147 -4.66 12.61 3.73
N SER A 148 -4.74 11.62 4.59
CA SER A 148 -3.90 10.42 4.57
C SER A 148 -3.91 9.63 3.26
N LYS A 149 -2.96 8.71 3.09
CA LYS A 149 -2.93 7.75 1.96
C LYS A 149 -4.22 6.93 1.85
N GLN A 150 -4.91 6.68 2.97
CA GLN A 150 -6.20 5.98 3.00
C GLN A 150 -7.31 6.80 2.33
N ASN A 151 -7.34 8.10 2.53
CA ASN A 151 -8.29 9.00 1.88
C ASN A 151 -8.12 8.97 0.35
N ALA A 152 -6.88 8.95 -0.14
CA ALA A 152 -6.59 8.83 -1.57
C ALA A 152 -7.15 7.53 -2.17
N VAL A 153 -7.05 6.41 -1.46
CA VAL A 153 -7.64 5.12 -1.88
C VAL A 153 -9.16 5.22 -1.96
N SER A 154 -9.81 5.83 -0.97
CA SER A 154 -11.27 6.04 -0.93
C SER A 154 -11.75 6.89 -2.11
N PHE A 155 -11.13 8.02 -2.37
CA PHE A 155 -11.43 8.89 -3.50
C PHE A 155 -11.27 8.19 -4.85
N GLY A 156 -10.19 7.43 -5.01
CA GLY A 156 -9.94 6.66 -6.23
C GLY A 156 -11.03 5.63 -6.52
N ARG A 157 -11.72 5.13 -5.49
CA ARG A 157 -12.87 4.23 -5.56
C ARG A 157 -14.21 4.95 -5.67
N GLY A 158 -14.23 6.28 -5.64
CA GLY A 158 -15.43 7.10 -5.62
C GLY A 158 -16.18 7.07 -4.29
N ILE A 159 -15.49 6.77 -3.19
CA ILE A 159 -16.03 6.75 -1.83
C ILE A 159 -15.68 8.10 -1.20
N PHE A 160 -16.70 8.87 -0.83
CA PHE A 160 -16.56 10.21 -0.27
C PHE A 160 -16.91 10.31 1.20
N ALA A 161 -17.57 9.29 1.77
CA ALA A 161 -17.92 9.25 3.17
C ALA A 161 -17.78 7.84 3.74
N GLN A 162 -17.45 7.82 5.02
CA GLN A 162 -17.48 6.65 5.88
C GLN A 162 -18.71 6.76 6.78
N LEU A 163 -19.38 5.64 7.01
CA LEU A 163 -20.57 5.56 7.84
C LEU A 163 -20.31 4.60 8.97
N SER A 164 -20.45 5.07 10.20
CA SER A 164 -20.37 4.22 11.39
C SER A 164 -21.74 4.08 12.04
N THR A 165 -22.01 2.93 12.60
CA THR A 165 -23.30 2.67 13.26
C THR A 165 -23.25 3.12 14.72
N LYS A 166 -24.35 3.71 15.22
CA LYS A 166 -24.54 4.00 16.63
C LYS A 166 -25.60 3.12 17.31
N GLY A 167 -25.99 1.99 16.68
CA GLY A 167 -27.01 1.11 17.20
C GLY A 167 -27.16 -0.17 16.39
N ALA A 168 -28.21 -0.93 16.68
CA ALA A 168 -28.53 -2.16 15.93
C ALA A 168 -28.97 -1.81 14.48
N ILE A 169 -28.43 -2.52 13.51
CA ILE A 169 -28.79 -2.38 12.09
C ILE A 169 -29.71 -3.52 11.72
N ALA A 170 -30.79 -3.21 11.03
CA ALA A 170 -31.62 -4.21 10.37
C ALA A 170 -31.00 -4.54 9.00
N ILE A 171 -30.65 -5.80 8.78
CA ILE A 171 -30.12 -6.31 7.53
C ILE A 171 -31.20 -7.13 6.85
N GLU A 172 -31.75 -6.64 5.74
CA GLU A 172 -32.80 -7.29 4.98
C GLU A 172 -32.24 -7.82 3.65
N ALA A 173 -32.70 -8.97 3.20
CA ALA A 173 -32.41 -9.45 1.87
C ALA A 173 -32.99 -8.49 0.82
N GLY A 174 -32.18 -7.96 -0.05
CA GLY A 174 -32.63 -7.03 -1.10
C GLY A 174 -33.48 -7.72 -2.16
N GLN A 175 -34.53 -7.04 -2.62
CA GLN A 175 -35.35 -7.46 -3.75
C GLN A 175 -34.83 -6.95 -5.10
N GLU A 176 -33.65 -6.36 -5.13
CA GLU A 176 -33.10 -5.76 -6.34
C GLU A 176 -32.77 -6.78 -7.44
N ASN A 177 -32.83 -6.28 -8.68
CA ASN A 177 -32.70 -7.02 -9.92
C ASN A 177 -31.54 -8.03 -9.86
N ARG A 178 -31.84 -9.30 -9.89
CA ARG A 178 -30.87 -10.41 -9.75
C ARG A 178 -29.70 -10.34 -10.75
N LEU A 179 -29.92 -9.73 -11.92
CA LEU A 179 -28.90 -9.56 -12.95
C LEU A 179 -27.80 -8.56 -12.54
N ARG A 180 -28.10 -7.57 -11.69
CA ARG A 180 -27.13 -6.59 -11.22
C ARG A 180 -26.00 -7.23 -10.40
N TYR A 181 -26.31 -8.32 -9.69
CA TYR A 181 -25.36 -9.03 -8.82
C TYR A 181 -24.83 -10.33 -9.45
N LEU A 182 -25.08 -10.55 -10.75
CA LEU A 182 -24.62 -11.77 -11.44
C LEU A 182 -23.09 -11.94 -11.35
N SER A 183 -22.35 -10.85 -11.55
CA SER A 183 -20.88 -10.89 -11.50
C SER A 183 -20.36 -11.29 -10.12
N GLN A 184 -20.93 -10.76 -9.03
CA GLN A 184 -20.55 -11.12 -7.66
C GLN A 184 -20.86 -12.59 -7.35
N ARG A 185 -22.04 -13.07 -7.76
CA ARG A 185 -22.40 -14.50 -7.60
C ARG A 185 -21.50 -15.43 -8.37
N LEU A 186 -21.14 -15.07 -9.60
CA LEU A 186 -20.18 -15.85 -10.37
C LEU A 186 -18.78 -15.81 -9.73
N GLY A 187 -18.38 -14.67 -9.19
CA GLY A 187 -17.13 -14.52 -8.43
C GLY A 187 -17.13 -15.41 -7.18
N ALA A 188 -18.21 -15.39 -6.38
CA ALA A 188 -18.35 -16.23 -5.19
C ALA A 188 -18.30 -17.73 -5.53
N ARG A 189 -19.06 -18.17 -6.54
CA ARG A 189 -19.01 -19.56 -7.00
C ARG A 189 -17.63 -19.99 -7.52
N ALA A 190 -16.92 -19.06 -8.18
CA ALA A 190 -15.56 -19.33 -8.64
C ALA A 190 -14.59 -19.49 -7.46
N LYS A 191 -14.73 -18.71 -6.38
CA LYS A 191 -13.97 -18.87 -5.13
C LYS A 191 -14.26 -20.22 -4.48
N GLU A 192 -15.53 -20.55 -4.29
CA GLU A 192 -15.97 -21.84 -3.74
C GLU A 192 -15.40 -23.02 -4.54
N ALA A 193 -15.41 -22.94 -5.88
CA ALA A 193 -14.87 -23.99 -6.73
C ALA A 193 -13.34 -24.12 -6.58
N VAL A 194 -12.62 -23.00 -6.45
CA VAL A 194 -11.17 -23.02 -6.19
C VAL A 194 -10.89 -23.64 -4.83
N GLU A 195 -11.62 -23.23 -3.81
CA GLU A 195 -11.45 -23.75 -2.43
C GLU A 195 -11.71 -25.26 -2.35
N ALA A 196 -12.76 -25.74 -3.01
CA ALA A 196 -13.10 -27.16 -3.04
C ALA A 196 -12.14 -28.03 -3.86
N CYS A 197 -11.46 -27.48 -4.87
CA CYS A 197 -10.69 -28.25 -5.85
C CYS A 197 -9.18 -28.12 -5.72
N PHE A 198 -8.67 -27.04 -5.10
CA PHE A 198 -7.23 -26.84 -4.91
C PHE A 198 -6.76 -27.37 -3.58
N PRO A 199 -5.48 -27.82 -3.48
CA PRO A 199 -4.85 -28.06 -2.18
C PRO A 199 -4.78 -26.78 -1.34
N GLU A 200 -4.87 -26.92 -0.02
CA GLU A 200 -4.92 -25.82 0.95
C GLU A 200 -3.74 -24.83 0.80
N ASP A 201 -2.53 -25.34 0.55
CA ASP A 201 -1.31 -24.55 0.37
C ASP A 201 -1.28 -23.67 -0.89
N THR A 202 -2.23 -23.83 -1.82
CA THR A 202 -2.26 -23.11 -3.10
C THR A 202 -3.59 -22.42 -3.36
N ALA A 203 -4.63 -22.74 -2.60
CA ALA A 203 -5.97 -22.17 -2.80
C ALA A 203 -6.00 -20.65 -2.61
N ALA A 204 -5.33 -20.11 -1.60
CA ALA A 204 -5.25 -18.68 -1.33
C ALA A 204 -4.61 -17.92 -2.50
N PHE A 205 -3.49 -18.42 -3.04
CA PHE A 205 -2.83 -17.83 -4.20
C PHE A 205 -3.71 -17.95 -5.47
N ALA A 206 -4.40 -19.08 -5.67
CA ALA A 206 -5.30 -19.24 -6.81
C ALA A 206 -6.49 -18.28 -6.76
N LYS A 207 -7.10 -18.06 -5.58
CA LYS A 207 -8.17 -17.06 -5.37
C LYS A 207 -7.67 -15.64 -5.64
N SER A 208 -6.48 -15.31 -5.16
CA SER A 208 -5.87 -14.00 -5.39
C SER A 208 -5.58 -13.74 -6.87
N LEU A 209 -5.06 -14.72 -7.58
CA LEU A 209 -4.77 -14.61 -9.02
C LEU A 209 -6.05 -14.48 -9.86
N LEU A 210 -7.12 -15.17 -9.50
CA LEU A 210 -8.38 -15.16 -10.24
C LEU A 210 -9.17 -13.85 -10.08
N LEU A 211 -9.35 -13.39 -8.84
CA LEU A 211 -10.25 -12.29 -8.49
C LEU A 211 -9.58 -11.13 -7.74
N GLY A 212 -8.30 -11.24 -7.42
CA GLY A 212 -7.56 -10.20 -6.69
C GLY A 212 -7.85 -10.20 -5.19
N ASP A 213 -8.40 -11.30 -4.66
CA ASP A 213 -8.64 -11.46 -3.24
C ASP A 213 -7.39 -11.99 -2.54
N THR A 214 -6.71 -11.11 -1.83
CA THR A 214 -5.46 -11.42 -1.11
C THR A 214 -5.67 -11.64 0.38
N SER A 215 -6.92 -11.66 0.86
CA SER A 215 -7.25 -11.73 2.29
C SER A 215 -6.76 -13.00 2.99
N GLU A 216 -6.59 -14.09 2.25
CA GLU A 216 -6.16 -15.38 2.77
C GLU A 216 -4.66 -15.67 2.51
N LEU A 217 -3.94 -14.78 1.79
CA LEU A 217 -2.50 -14.92 1.65
C LEU A 217 -1.82 -14.66 2.99
N SER A 218 -0.88 -15.51 3.37
CA SER A 218 -0.07 -15.27 4.55
C SER A 218 0.77 -14.00 4.37
N TYR A 219 1.08 -13.33 5.48
CA TYR A 219 1.94 -12.15 5.47
C TYR A 219 3.32 -12.44 4.84
N ALA A 220 3.87 -13.62 5.10
CA ALA A 220 5.14 -14.06 4.53
C ALA A 220 5.08 -14.18 3.00
N GLU A 221 4.00 -14.75 2.44
CA GLU A 221 3.79 -14.85 1.01
C GLU A 221 3.60 -13.47 0.36
N GLU A 222 2.73 -12.63 0.93
CA GLU A 222 2.52 -11.27 0.39
C GLU A 222 3.82 -10.46 0.39
N THR A 223 4.60 -10.56 1.46
CA THR A 223 5.90 -9.88 1.58
C THR A 223 6.92 -10.44 0.58
N ALA A 224 6.98 -11.77 0.40
CA ALA A 224 7.85 -12.39 -0.60
C ALA A 224 7.48 -11.94 -2.03
N LEU A 225 6.20 -11.89 -2.37
CA LEU A 225 5.71 -11.39 -3.66
C LEU A 225 6.04 -9.89 -3.86
N ARG A 226 5.98 -9.10 -2.80
CA ARG A 226 6.31 -7.67 -2.81
C ARG A 226 7.80 -7.44 -3.03
N ILE A 227 8.67 -8.09 -2.24
CA ILE A 227 10.13 -7.96 -2.33
C ILE A 227 10.63 -8.48 -3.68
N SER A 228 10.13 -9.62 -4.14
CA SER A 228 10.49 -10.20 -5.45
C SER A 228 9.94 -9.40 -6.65
N GLY A 229 9.10 -8.36 -6.42
CA GLY A 229 8.60 -7.46 -7.46
C GLY A 229 7.43 -8.01 -8.28
N ILE A 230 6.80 -9.08 -7.84
CA ILE A 230 5.69 -9.73 -8.55
C ILE A 230 4.32 -9.58 -7.87
N ARG A 231 4.19 -8.71 -6.87
CA ARG A 231 2.91 -8.40 -6.22
C ARG A 231 1.81 -8.01 -7.24
N HIS A 232 2.20 -7.41 -8.36
CA HIS A 232 1.28 -7.05 -9.44
C HIS A 232 0.59 -8.24 -10.12
N ILE A 233 1.07 -9.47 -9.90
CA ILE A 233 0.47 -10.70 -10.40
C ILE A 233 -0.79 -11.05 -9.59
N VAL A 234 -0.75 -10.98 -8.26
CA VAL A 234 -1.92 -11.26 -7.41
C VAL A 234 -2.94 -10.12 -7.43
N ALA A 235 -2.52 -8.90 -7.73
CA ALA A 235 -3.43 -7.80 -8.05
C ALA A 235 -3.90 -7.96 -9.50
N VAL A 236 -5.19 -8.28 -9.72
CA VAL A 236 -5.71 -8.48 -11.08
C VAL A 236 -5.36 -7.29 -11.97
N SER A 237 -4.65 -7.58 -13.04
CA SER A 237 -3.97 -6.59 -13.87
C SER A 237 -4.28 -6.75 -15.36
N GLY A 238 -3.72 -5.88 -16.18
CA GLY A 238 -3.81 -5.98 -17.63
C GLY A 238 -3.27 -7.30 -18.21
N LEU A 239 -2.38 -8.00 -17.51
CA LEU A 239 -1.87 -9.30 -17.92
C LEU A 239 -2.98 -10.37 -17.91
N HIS A 240 -3.80 -10.42 -16.88
CA HIS A 240 -4.96 -11.34 -16.78
C HIS A 240 -5.93 -11.13 -17.94
N VAL A 241 -6.26 -9.86 -18.22
CA VAL A 241 -7.10 -9.48 -19.36
C VAL A 241 -6.45 -9.91 -20.68
N ALA A 242 -5.14 -9.75 -20.83
CA ALA A 242 -4.41 -10.16 -22.04
C ALA A 242 -4.40 -11.70 -22.22
N ILE A 243 -4.23 -12.46 -21.13
CA ILE A 243 -4.29 -13.93 -21.16
C ILE A 243 -5.71 -14.38 -21.52
N LEU A 244 -6.73 -13.83 -20.84
CA LEU A 244 -8.13 -14.14 -21.11
C LEU A 244 -8.49 -13.80 -22.56
N PHE A 245 -8.07 -12.63 -23.04
CA PHE A 245 -8.23 -12.22 -24.43
C PHE A 245 -7.55 -13.20 -25.39
N GLY A 246 -6.32 -13.67 -25.06
CA GLY A 246 -5.59 -14.68 -25.85
C GLY A 246 -6.40 -15.98 -25.99
N PHE A 247 -6.93 -16.50 -24.89
CA PHE A 247 -7.78 -17.70 -24.91
C PHE A 247 -9.05 -17.50 -25.75
N LEU A 248 -9.74 -16.38 -25.56
CA LEU A 248 -10.92 -16.03 -26.34
C LEU A 248 -10.62 -15.90 -27.83
N TRP A 249 -9.47 -15.30 -28.16
CA TRP A 249 -9.04 -15.13 -29.54
C TRP A 249 -8.79 -16.47 -30.24
N VAL A 250 -8.18 -17.44 -29.53
CA VAL A 250 -7.99 -18.81 -30.01
C VAL A 250 -9.36 -19.52 -30.12
N LEU A 251 -10.20 -19.44 -29.09
CA LEU A 251 -11.53 -20.06 -29.06
C LEU A 251 -12.42 -19.55 -30.21
N CYS A 252 -12.31 -18.27 -30.56
CA CYS A 252 -13.02 -17.66 -31.70
C CYS A 252 -12.33 -17.94 -33.05
N LEU A 253 -11.39 -18.90 -33.11
CA LEU A 253 -10.65 -19.29 -34.32
C LEU A 253 -10.01 -18.08 -35.02
N HIS A 254 -9.51 -17.12 -34.27
CA HIS A 254 -8.89 -15.87 -34.73
C HIS A 254 -9.84 -14.98 -35.57
N ARG A 255 -11.15 -15.19 -35.52
CA ARG A 255 -12.13 -14.42 -36.25
C ARG A 255 -12.60 -13.20 -35.44
N PRO A 256 -12.54 -11.97 -36.01
CA PRO A 256 -12.84 -10.75 -35.26
C PRO A 256 -14.33 -10.60 -34.87
N TRP A 257 -15.28 -11.12 -35.66
CA TRP A 257 -16.70 -11.04 -35.36
C TRP A 257 -17.11 -11.84 -34.10
N PRO A 258 -16.82 -13.15 -34.01
CA PRO A 258 -17.10 -13.90 -32.78
C PRO A 258 -16.34 -13.34 -31.59
N ALA A 259 -15.08 -12.90 -31.78
CA ALA A 259 -14.28 -12.29 -30.70
C ALA A 259 -14.90 -10.97 -30.20
N PHE A 260 -15.56 -10.20 -31.07
CA PHE A 260 -16.28 -8.99 -30.66
C PHE A 260 -17.56 -9.33 -29.91
N LEU A 261 -18.41 -10.19 -30.46
CA LEU A 261 -19.73 -10.51 -29.90
C LEU A 261 -19.63 -11.28 -28.56
N LEU A 262 -18.67 -12.17 -28.41
CA LEU A 262 -18.48 -12.98 -27.22
C LEU A 262 -17.40 -12.40 -26.29
N GLY A 263 -16.29 -11.94 -26.87
CA GLY A 263 -15.12 -11.50 -26.10
C GLY A 263 -15.36 -10.21 -25.35
N VAL A 264 -15.96 -9.18 -25.97
CA VAL A 264 -16.19 -7.90 -25.29
C VAL A 264 -17.14 -8.04 -24.09
N PRO A 265 -18.30 -8.73 -24.19
CA PRO A 265 -19.16 -8.97 -23.04
C PRO A 265 -18.48 -9.80 -21.94
N LEU A 266 -17.69 -10.82 -22.32
CA LEU A 266 -16.99 -11.65 -21.33
C LEU A 266 -15.88 -10.89 -20.61
N LEU A 267 -15.12 -10.03 -21.31
CA LEU A 267 -14.15 -9.12 -20.68
C LEU A 267 -14.84 -8.13 -19.75
N ALA A 268 -16.01 -7.60 -20.13
CA ALA A 268 -16.81 -6.73 -19.27
C ALA A 268 -17.33 -7.46 -18.03
N LEU A 269 -17.78 -8.71 -18.18
CA LEU A 269 -18.21 -9.56 -17.07
C LEU A 269 -17.05 -9.86 -16.13
N PHE A 270 -15.89 -10.24 -16.66
CA PHE A 270 -14.67 -10.45 -15.85
C PHE A 270 -14.27 -9.17 -15.10
N GLY A 271 -14.28 -8.02 -15.78
CA GLY A 271 -14.04 -6.74 -15.12
C GLY A 271 -14.99 -6.47 -13.96
N ALA A 272 -16.28 -6.78 -14.14
CA ALA A 272 -17.29 -6.63 -13.09
C ALA A 272 -17.11 -7.64 -11.93
N MET A 273 -16.68 -8.87 -12.22
CA MET A 273 -16.34 -9.88 -11.18
C MET A 273 -15.18 -9.41 -10.28
N VAL A 274 -14.19 -8.74 -10.88
CA VAL A 274 -12.99 -8.23 -10.16
C VAL A 274 -13.23 -6.82 -9.57
N GLY A 275 -14.46 -6.30 -9.64
CA GLY A 275 -14.82 -5.00 -9.06
C GLY A 275 -14.45 -3.78 -9.91
N ASN A 276 -14.22 -3.94 -11.22
CA ASN A 276 -13.93 -2.85 -12.17
C ASN A 276 -12.75 -1.97 -11.75
N THR A 277 -11.66 -2.59 -11.28
CA THR A 277 -10.46 -1.82 -10.93
C THR A 277 -9.95 -1.03 -12.14
N PRO A 278 -9.36 0.18 -11.95
CA PRO A 278 -8.91 1.03 -13.06
C PRO A 278 -7.96 0.32 -14.02
N SER A 279 -7.11 -0.59 -13.50
CA SER A 279 -6.18 -1.39 -14.28
C SER A 279 -6.89 -2.35 -15.25
N VAL A 280 -7.91 -3.04 -14.74
CA VAL A 280 -8.69 -4.02 -15.53
C VAL A 280 -9.56 -3.28 -16.56
N VAL A 281 -10.26 -2.22 -16.17
CA VAL A 281 -11.10 -1.42 -17.09
C VAL A 281 -10.24 -0.87 -18.24
N ARG A 282 -9.06 -0.31 -17.96
CA ARG A 282 -8.14 0.13 -19.02
C ARG A 282 -7.77 -0.99 -19.97
N ALA A 283 -7.43 -2.15 -19.45
CA ALA A 283 -7.01 -3.30 -20.26
C ALA A 283 -8.18 -3.84 -21.11
N CYS A 284 -9.37 -3.96 -20.54
CA CYS A 284 -10.58 -4.36 -21.26
C CYS A 284 -10.91 -3.39 -22.40
N LEU A 285 -10.84 -2.08 -22.16
CA LEU A 285 -11.05 -1.05 -23.19
C LEU A 285 -10.02 -1.14 -24.30
N MET A 286 -8.73 -1.30 -23.96
CA MET A 286 -7.68 -1.44 -24.98
C MET A 286 -7.84 -2.73 -25.78
N ALA A 287 -8.23 -3.85 -25.16
CA ALA A 287 -8.52 -5.10 -25.84
C ALA A 287 -9.75 -4.98 -26.77
N ALA A 288 -10.83 -4.35 -26.28
CA ALA A 288 -12.03 -4.11 -27.10
C ALA A 288 -11.72 -3.24 -28.33
N LEU A 289 -10.91 -2.17 -28.15
CA LEU A 289 -10.46 -1.32 -29.26
C LEU A 289 -9.57 -2.07 -30.24
N LEU A 290 -8.74 -3.03 -29.78
CA LEU A 290 -7.95 -3.89 -30.65
C LEU A 290 -8.83 -4.79 -31.51
N ILE A 291 -9.84 -5.43 -30.92
CA ILE A 291 -10.82 -6.24 -31.66
C ILE A 291 -11.56 -5.36 -32.67
N PHE A 292 -12.04 -4.18 -32.23
CA PHE A 292 -12.76 -3.25 -33.10
C PHE A 292 -11.90 -2.76 -34.28
N ALA A 293 -10.63 -2.47 -34.06
CA ALA A 293 -9.70 -2.09 -35.12
C ALA A 293 -9.55 -3.22 -36.18
N ARG A 294 -9.43 -4.48 -35.72
CA ARG A 294 -9.40 -5.65 -36.61
C ARG A 294 -10.71 -5.86 -37.37
N LEU A 295 -11.85 -5.64 -36.69
CA LEU A 295 -13.17 -5.75 -37.27
C LEU A 295 -13.41 -4.73 -38.39
N THR A 296 -12.96 -3.50 -38.18
CA THR A 296 -13.07 -2.38 -39.12
C THR A 296 -11.89 -2.30 -40.10
N ARG A 297 -10.95 -3.26 -40.06
CA ARG A 297 -9.73 -3.30 -40.86
C ARG A 297 -8.89 -2.03 -40.78
N ARG A 298 -8.90 -1.38 -39.62
CA ARG A 298 -8.08 -0.19 -39.33
C ARG A 298 -6.83 -0.54 -38.53
N SER A 299 -5.78 0.27 -38.70
CA SER A 299 -4.58 0.15 -37.87
C SER A 299 -4.87 0.47 -36.42
N TYR A 300 -4.38 -0.36 -35.50
CA TYR A 300 -4.45 -0.12 -34.05
C TYR A 300 -3.23 0.70 -33.63
N ASP A 301 -3.48 1.82 -32.95
CA ASP A 301 -2.42 2.63 -32.31
C ASP A 301 -2.54 2.53 -30.79
N SER A 302 -1.59 1.82 -30.18
CA SER A 302 -1.60 1.52 -28.75
C SER A 302 -1.59 2.78 -27.88
N LEU A 303 -0.90 3.86 -28.30
CA LEU A 303 -0.85 5.10 -27.53
C LEU A 303 -2.19 5.86 -27.57
N THR A 304 -2.87 5.83 -28.71
CA THR A 304 -4.22 6.42 -28.83
C THR A 304 -5.25 5.60 -28.02
N ALA A 305 -5.17 4.27 -28.04
CA ALA A 305 -6.03 3.41 -27.23
C ALA A 305 -5.80 3.61 -25.74
N TRP A 306 -4.53 3.74 -25.33
CA TRP A 306 -4.17 4.08 -23.95
C TRP A 306 -4.74 5.44 -23.52
N ALA A 307 -4.60 6.47 -24.36
CA ALA A 307 -5.11 7.81 -24.08
C ALA A 307 -6.65 7.82 -23.98
N PHE A 308 -7.34 7.07 -24.84
CA PHE A 308 -8.79 6.90 -24.75
C PHE A 308 -9.22 6.23 -23.43
N ALA A 309 -8.51 5.17 -23.01
CA ALA A 309 -8.84 4.48 -21.76
C ALA A 309 -8.60 5.37 -20.52
N VAL A 310 -7.52 6.18 -20.52
CA VAL A 310 -7.30 7.18 -19.47
C VAL A 310 -8.45 8.19 -19.42
N LEU A 311 -8.83 8.74 -20.56
CA LEU A 311 -9.93 9.70 -20.64
C LEU A 311 -11.25 9.09 -20.17
N TRP A 312 -11.55 7.86 -20.56
CA TRP A 312 -12.76 7.13 -20.13
C TRP A 312 -12.83 7.00 -18.60
N LEU A 313 -11.72 6.63 -17.98
CA LEU A 313 -11.62 6.52 -16.51
C LEU A 313 -11.83 7.86 -15.81
N LEU A 314 -11.24 8.94 -16.33
CA LEU A 314 -11.42 10.30 -15.79
C LEU A 314 -12.85 10.82 -15.94
N LEU A 315 -13.53 10.50 -17.04
CA LEU A 315 -14.95 10.84 -17.23
C LEU A 315 -15.87 10.09 -16.24
N GLY A 316 -15.50 8.86 -15.87
CA GLY A 316 -16.23 8.07 -14.88
C GLY A 316 -15.99 8.55 -13.43
N ASN A 317 -14.77 8.90 -13.10
CA ASN A 317 -14.38 9.45 -11.80
C ASN A 317 -13.10 10.32 -11.96
N PRO A 318 -13.19 11.65 -11.93
CA PRO A 318 -12.00 12.50 -12.03
C PRO A 318 -10.99 12.31 -10.90
N LEU A 319 -11.42 11.82 -9.72
CA LEU A 319 -10.55 11.51 -8.59
C LEU A 319 -9.87 10.12 -8.69
N VAL A 320 -10.11 9.37 -9.77
CA VAL A 320 -9.40 8.10 -10.02
C VAL A 320 -7.88 8.29 -10.06
N VAL A 321 -7.42 9.50 -10.34
CA VAL A 321 -5.98 9.88 -10.29
C VAL A 321 -5.35 9.67 -8.92
N ALA A 322 -6.12 9.66 -7.85
CA ALA A 322 -5.67 9.35 -6.49
C ALA A 322 -5.41 7.86 -6.27
N ALA A 323 -6.02 6.98 -7.07
CA ALA A 323 -5.86 5.54 -6.88
C ALA A 323 -4.48 5.05 -7.33
N ALA A 324 -3.74 4.40 -6.42
CA ALA A 324 -2.45 3.78 -6.74
C ALA A 324 -2.53 2.83 -7.95
N GLY A 325 -3.61 2.03 -8.03
CA GLY A 325 -3.85 1.11 -9.15
C GLY A 325 -4.01 1.82 -10.50
N PHE A 326 -4.61 3.02 -10.53
CA PHE A 326 -4.67 3.85 -11.73
C PHE A 326 -3.28 4.37 -12.10
N GLN A 327 -2.60 5.02 -11.16
CA GLN A 327 -1.28 5.63 -11.37
C GLN A 327 -0.27 4.59 -11.87
N LEU A 328 -0.12 3.48 -11.15
CA LEU A 328 0.80 2.40 -11.52
C LEU A 328 0.46 1.81 -12.89
N SER A 329 -0.82 1.54 -13.14
CA SER A 329 -1.28 0.93 -14.41
C SER A 329 -1.05 1.85 -15.60
N VAL A 330 -1.36 3.14 -15.46
CA VAL A 330 -1.18 4.15 -16.52
C VAL A 330 0.30 4.38 -16.82
N LEU A 331 1.12 4.56 -15.78
CA LEU A 331 2.55 4.81 -15.91
C LEU A 331 3.32 3.60 -16.41
N CYS A 332 2.99 2.40 -15.93
CA CYS A 332 3.59 1.15 -16.39
C CYS A 332 3.44 0.96 -17.91
N VAL A 333 2.21 1.06 -18.43
CA VAL A 333 1.99 0.91 -19.89
C VAL A 333 2.60 2.04 -20.68
N LEU A 334 2.52 3.28 -20.19
CA LEU A 334 3.20 4.40 -20.84
C LEU A 334 4.72 4.17 -20.90
N GLY A 335 5.31 3.67 -19.82
CA GLY A 335 6.72 3.29 -19.77
C GLY A 335 7.07 2.25 -20.85
N ILE A 336 6.28 1.17 -20.95
CA ILE A 336 6.48 0.14 -22.01
C ILE A 336 6.39 0.78 -23.40
N LEU A 337 5.36 1.59 -23.66
CA LEU A 337 5.15 2.21 -24.99
C LEU A 337 6.28 3.18 -25.39
N LEU A 338 6.95 3.79 -24.43
CA LEU A 338 8.02 4.77 -24.69
C LEU A 338 9.42 4.18 -24.67
N PHE A 339 9.70 3.23 -23.78
CA PHE A 339 11.06 2.80 -23.44
C PHE A 339 11.40 1.36 -23.83
N GLN A 340 10.40 0.48 -24.13
CA GLN A 340 10.69 -0.93 -24.45
C GLN A 340 11.68 -1.09 -25.61
N ARG A 341 11.46 -0.40 -26.72
CA ARG A 341 12.34 -0.50 -27.92
C ARG A 341 13.79 -0.10 -27.63
N PRO A 342 14.08 1.13 -27.12
CA PRO A 342 15.46 1.52 -26.87
C PRO A 342 16.16 0.66 -25.84
N ILE A 343 15.44 0.14 -24.84
CA ILE A 343 16.01 -0.78 -23.84
C ILE A 343 16.30 -2.16 -24.49
N ALA A 344 15.36 -2.70 -25.27
CA ALA A 344 15.57 -3.97 -25.98
C ALA A 344 16.75 -3.92 -26.94
N GLU A 345 16.90 -2.84 -27.72
CA GLU A 345 18.04 -2.62 -28.62
C GLU A 345 19.38 -2.54 -27.86
N GLY A 346 19.39 -1.92 -26.68
CA GLY A 346 20.57 -1.89 -25.81
C GLY A 346 20.94 -3.26 -25.27
N LEU A 347 19.95 -3.98 -24.71
CA LEU A 347 20.15 -5.29 -24.12
C LEU A 347 20.48 -6.36 -25.17
N SER A 348 19.90 -6.30 -26.38
CA SER A 348 20.18 -7.27 -27.43
C SER A 348 21.66 -7.27 -27.84
N ARG A 349 22.32 -6.12 -27.84
CA ARG A 349 23.77 -6.02 -28.10
C ARG A 349 24.58 -6.67 -26.96
N LEU A 350 24.13 -6.57 -25.71
CA LEU A 350 24.80 -7.17 -24.57
C LEU A 350 24.68 -8.69 -24.56
N PHE A 351 23.53 -9.23 -24.99
CA PHE A 351 23.22 -10.65 -24.95
C PHE A 351 23.31 -11.33 -26.33
N GLU A 352 23.86 -10.64 -27.34
CA GLU A 352 23.95 -11.14 -28.73
C GLU A 352 24.60 -12.52 -28.83
N LYS A 353 25.62 -12.79 -28.01
CA LYS A 353 26.39 -14.04 -28.01
C LYS A 353 25.74 -15.18 -27.21
N LEU A 354 24.64 -14.91 -26.49
CA LEU A 354 23.99 -15.92 -25.65
C LEU A 354 22.89 -16.65 -26.43
N PRO A 355 22.83 -18.01 -26.36
CA PRO A 355 21.68 -18.74 -26.88
C PRO A 355 20.41 -18.27 -26.18
N GLY A 356 19.38 -17.87 -26.94
CA GLY A 356 18.15 -17.27 -26.38
C GLY A 356 18.28 -15.80 -25.94
N GLY A 357 19.42 -15.14 -26.24
CA GLY A 357 19.68 -13.74 -25.80
C GLY A 357 18.63 -12.73 -26.25
N LYS A 358 17.97 -12.94 -27.39
CA LYS A 358 16.86 -12.10 -27.86
C LYS A 358 15.65 -12.23 -26.94
N VAL A 359 15.25 -13.42 -26.53
CA VAL A 359 14.11 -13.65 -25.63
C VAL A 359 14.39 -13.04 -24.27
N LEU A 360 15.61 -13.22 -23.77
CA LEU A 360 16.07 -12.59 -22.51
C LEU A 360 16.03 -11.07 -22.61
N SER A 361 16.56 -10.49 -23.70
CA SER A 361 16.57 -9.04 -23.94
C SER A 361 15.15 -8.46 -24.00
N ASP A 362 14.25 -9.09 -24.73
CA ASP A 362 12.87 -8.62 -24.89
C ASP A 362 12.10 -8.70 -23.55
N SER A 363 12.27 -9.79 -22.80
CA SER A 363 11.62 -9.99 -21.51
C SER A 363 12.12 -8.97 -20.45
N LEU A 364 13.44 -8.81 -20.34
CA LEU A 364 14.02 -7.81 -19.44
C LEU A 364 13.65 -6.39 -19.86
N ALA A 365 13.61 -6.10 -21.18
CA ALA A 365 13.22 -4.78 -21.66
C ALA A 365 11.79 -4.43 -21.32
N VAL A 366 10.84 -5.37 -21.39
CA VAL A 366 9.46 -5.16 -20.96
C VAL A 366 9.40 -4.85 -19.46
N SER A 367 10.06 -5.66 -18.63
CA SER A 367 10.06 -5.48 -17.17
C SER A 367 10.70 -4.15 -16.76
N LEU A 368 11.88 -3.83 -17.29
CA LEU A 368 12.56 -2.56 -16.98
C LEU A 368 11.77 -1.36 -17.48
N SER A 369 11.23 -1.40 -18.71
CA SER A 369 10.44 -0.28 -19.24
C SER A 369 9.14 -0.03 -18.48
N ALA A 370 8.51 -1.09 -17.99
CA ALA A 370 7.34 -0.99 -17.11
C ALA A 370 7.69 -0.26 -15.81
N THR A 371 8.87 -0.51 -15.27
CA THR A 371 9.33 0.04 -13.99
C THR A 371 9.75 1.51 -14.10
N VAL A 372 10.35 1.94 -15.23
CA VAL A 372 10.91 3.30 -15.39
C VAL A 372 9.98 4.42 -14.92
N LEU A 373 8.70 4.40 -15.30
CA LEU A 373 7.76 5.46 -14.89
C LEU A 373 6.96 5.12 -13.64
N SER A 374 6.79 3.83 -13.32
CA SER A 374 5.98 3.41 -12.17
C SER A 374 6.76 3.36 -10.85
N LEU A 375 8.09 3.30 -10.89
CA LEU A 375 8.93 3.15 -9.70
C LEU A 375 8.72 4.25 -8.64
N PRO A 376 8.67 5.56 -8.96
CA PRO A 376 8.44 6.60 -7.95
C PRO A 376 7.12 6.41 -7.20
N VAL A 377 6.07 6.05 -7.95
CA VAL A 377 4.74 5.80 -7.38
C VAL A 377 4.74 4.52 -6.53
N SER A 378 5.39 3.46 -7.02
CA SER A 378 5.53 2.21 -6.27
C SER A 378 6.26 2.42 -4.94
N VAL A 379 7.34 3.15 -4.97
CA VAL A 379 8.13 3.50 -3.79
C VAL A 379 7.34 4.37 -2.80
N TYR A 380 6.59 5.34 -3.31
CA TYR A 380 5.75 6.19 -2.46
C TYR A 380 4.68 5.40 -1.69
N TYR A 381 4.00 4.45 -2.37
CA TYR A 381 2.94 3.68 -1.72
C TYR A 381 3.45 2.51 -0.86
N PHE A 382 4.50 1.82 -1.31
CA PHE A 382 4.94 0.56 -0.70
C PHE A 382 6.24 0.66 0.09
N GLY A 383 6.92 1.80 0.04
CA GLY A 383 8.18 2.01 0.76
C GLY A 383 9.36 1.16 0.24
N THR A 384 9.15 0.37 -0.83
CA THR A 384 10.13 -0.59 -1.34
C THR A 384 10.29 -0.50 -2.85
N ALA A 385 11.51 -0.72 -3.33
CA ALA A 385 11.82 -0.89 -4.75
C ALA A 385 12.52 -2.24 -4.96
N SER A 386 11.86 -3.17 -5.64
CA SER A 386 12.45 -4.48 -5.99
C SER A 386 13.55 -4.32 -7.02
N LEU A 387 14.76 -4.74 -6.70
CA LEU A 387 15.87 -4.83 -7.64
C LEU A 387 15.87 -6.15 -8.40
N ILE A 388 15.42 -7.23 -7.73
CA ILE A 388 15.37 -8.58 -8.32
C ILE A 388 14.18 -8.77 -9.26
N GLY A 389 13.20 -7.84 -9.27
CA GLY A 389 11.94 -7.95 -10.01
C GLY A 389 12.07 -8.32 -11.49
N PRO A 390 12.99 -7.73 -12.28
CA PRO A 390 13.19 -8.13 -13.67
C PRO A 390 13.59 -9.59 -13.84
N VAL A 391 14.42 -10.13 -12.93
CA VAL A 391 14.84 -11.54 -12.93
C VAL A 391 13.67 -12.44 -12.54
N THR A 392 12.95 -12.08 -11.49
CA THR A 392 11.76 -12.81 -11.03
C THR A 392 10.70 -12.87 -12.14
N ASN A 393 10.43 -11.75 -12.81
CA ASN A 393 9.51 -11.68 -13.93
C ASN A 393 9.93 -12.62 -15.08
N PHE A 394 11.21 -12.65 -15.44
CA PHE A 394 11.73 -13.56 -16.45
C PHE A 394 11.48 -15.02 -16.08
N CYS A 395 11.68 -15.38 -14.80
CA CYS A 395 11.48 -16.76 -14.34
C CYS A 395 10.01 -17.18 -14.27
N ILE A 396 9.07 -16.26 -14.04
CA ILE A 396 7.68 -16.58 -13.63
C ILE A 396 6.64 -16.27 -14.72
N LEU A 397 6.79 -15.17 -15.49
CA LEU A 397 5.72 -14.69 -16.36
C LEU A 397 5.25 -15.70 -17.42
N TRP A 398 6.11 -16.58 -17.88
CA TRP A 398 5.75 -17.62 -18.85
C TRP A 398 4.89 -18.74 -18.26
N LEU A 399 4.91 -18.93 -16.93
CA LEU A 399 4.06 -19.90 -16.24
C LEU A 399 2.62 -19.38 -16.06
N LEU A 400 2.43 -18.06 -15.99
CA LEU A 400 1.13 -17.47 -15.64
C LEU A 400 -0.02 -17.82 -16.59
N PRO A 401 0.15 -17.90 -17.90
CA PRO A 401 -0.94 -18.35 -18.78
C PRO A 401 -1.45 -19.76 -18.45
N PHE A 402 -0.55 -20.67 -18.06
CA PHE A 402 -0.91 -22.03 -17.66
C PHE A 402 -1.60 -22.04 -16.29
N VAL A 403 -1.05 -21.33 -15.32
CA VAL A 403 -1.63 -21.21 -13.98
C VAL A 403 -3.03 -20.57 -14.04
N PHE A 404 -3.14 -19.41 -14.69
CA PHE A 404 -4.42 -18.70 -14.80
C PHE A 404 -5.45 -19.49 -15.63
N GLY A 405 -5.01 -20.14 -16.71
CA GLY A 405 -5.85 -21.03 -17.51
C GLY A 405 -6.36 -22.24 -16.74
N GLY A 406 -5.50 -22.87 -15.92
CA GLY A 406 -5.87 -23.97 -15.04
C GLY A 406 -6.88 -23.54 -13.97
N ILE A 407 -6.65 -22.40 -13.31
CA ILE A 407 -7.58 -21.84 -12.32
C ILE A 407 -8.93 -21.53 -12.97
N LEU A 408 -8.95 -20.91 -14.14
CA LEU A 408 -10.17 -20.62 -14.89
C LEU A 408 -10.92 -21.91 -15.26
N ALA A 409 -10.21 -22.93 -15.72
CA ALA A 409 -10.80 -24.24 -16.05
C ALA A 409 -11.42 -24.91 -14.80
N VAL A 410 -10.75 -24.88 -13.65
CA VAL A 410 -11.28 -25.37 -12.37
C VAL A 410 -12.53 -24.60 -11.98
N SER A 411 -12.53 -23.27 -12.07
CA SER A 411 -13.66 -22.42 -11.70
C SER A 411 -14.91 -22.70 -12.54
N ILE A 412 -14.74 -23.14 -13.81
CA ILE A 412 -15.85 -23.45 -14.72
C ILE A 412 -16.27 -24.90 -14.61
N LEU A 413 -15.32 -25.83 -14.59
CA LEU A 413 -15.58 -27.28 -14.64
C LEU A 413 -15.80 -27.90 -13.27
N GLY A 414 -15.15 -27.39 -12.21
CA GLY A 414 -15.21 -27.94 -10.86
C GLY A 414 -16.63 -28.03 -10.30
N PRO A 415 -17.49 -26.99 -10.42
CA PRO A 415 -18.86 -27.05 -9.95
C PRO A 415 -19.73 -28.11 -10.66
N VAL A 416 -19.39 -28.49 -11.90
CA VAL A 416 -20.14 -29.47 -12.69
C VAL A 416 -19.54 -30.85 -12.58
N PHE A 417 -18.21 -30.94 -12.57
CA PHE A 417 -17.43 -32.17 -12.53
C PHE A 417 -16.36 -32.13 -11.42
N PRO A 418 -16.74 -32.34 -10.12
CA PRO A 418 -15.83 -32.16 -8.99
C PRO A 418 -14.52 -32.96 -9.09
N VAL A 419 -14.62 -34.24 -9.52
CA VAL A 419 -13.42 -35.11 -9.65
C VAL A 419 -12.44 -34.55 -10.69
N LEU A 420 -12.94 -34.06 -11.83
CA LEU A 420 -12.12 -33.41 -12.86
C LEU A 420 -11.56 -32.08 -12.34
N GLY A 421 -12.39 -31.31 -11.63
CA GLY A 421 -11.97 -30.07 -10.98
C GLY A 421 -10.81 -30.27 -10.02
N THR A 422 -10.91 -31.24 -9.14
CA THR A 422 -9.83 -31.61 -8.18
C THR A 422 -8.56 -32.08 -8.89
N ALA A 423 -8.68 -32.91 -9.93
CA ALA A 423 -7.52 -33.36 -10.71
C ALA A 423 -6.81 -32.19 -11.42
N LEU A 424 -7.58 -31.27 -12.02
CA LEU A 424 -7.04 -30.05 -12.63
C LEU A 424 -6.45 -29.10 -11.58
N GLY A 425 -7.09 -28.95 -10.42
CA GLY A 425 -6.59 -28.16 -9.30
C GLY A 425 -5.24 -28.68 -8.79
N TRP A 426 -5.13 -29.99 -8.59
CA TRP A 426 -3.88 -30.64 -8.20
C TRP A 426 -2.77 -30.44 -9.24
N LEU A 427 -3.08 -30.60 -10.53
CA LEU A 427 -2.12 -30.38 -11.61
C LEU A 427 -1.66 -28.91 -11.65
N THR A 428 -2.58 -27.94 -11.47
CA THR A 428 -2.30 -26.52 -11.49
C THR A 428 -1.57 -26.06 -10.22
N ALA A 429 -1.70 -26.76 -9.11
CA ALA A 429 -1.00 -26.46 -7.86
C ALA A 429 0.54 -26.55 -8.00
N TRP A 430 1.06 -27.43 -8.86
CA TRP A 430 2.50 -27.59 -9.06
C TRP A 430 3.19 -26.31 -9.58
N PRO A 431 2.76 -25.70 -10.70
CA PRO A 431 3.35 -24.45 -11.14
C PRO A 431 3.07 -23.28 -10.15
N ILE A 432 1.98 -23.30 -9.37
CA ILE A 432 1.75 -22.32 -8.29
C ILE A 432 2.83 -22.44 -7.22
N ARG A 433 3.09 -23.66 -6.73
CA ARG A 433 4.18 -23.92 -5.76
C ARG A 433 5.54 -23.48 -6.29
N LEU A 434 5.79 -23.69 -7.60
CA LEU A 434 7.02 -23.22 -8.22
C LEU A 434 7.12 -21.68 -8.20
N VAL A 435 6.03 -20.98 -8.53
CA VAL A 435 5.97 -19.50 -8.45
C VAL A 435 6.25 -19.01 -7.03
N LEU A 436 5.60 -19.59 -6.02
CA LEU A 436 5.79 -19.22 -4.62
C LEU A 436 7.21 -19.53 -4.13
N ARG A 437 7.79 -20.67 -4.51
CA ARG A 437 9.19 -21.02 -4.18
C ARG A 437 10.19 -20.05 -4.81
N ILE A 438 10.03 -19.73 -6.09
CA ILE A 438 10.92 -18.76 -6.77
C ILE A 438 10.81 -17.40 -6.07
N ALA A 439 9.59 -16.92 -5.80
CA ALA A 439 9.37 -15.66 -5.11
C ALA A 439 10.00 -15.66 -3.71
N GLY A 440 9.76 -16.68 -2.90
CA GLY A 440 10.31 -16.84 -1.56
C GLY A 440 11.83 -16.92 -1.55
N THR A 441 12.44 -17.66 -2.49
CA THR A 441 13.91 -17.77 -2.57
C THR A 441 14.55 -16.45 -2.99
N LEU A 442 14.02 -15.82 -4.04
CA LEU A 442 14.59 -14.57 -4.56
C LEU A 442 14.37 -13.38 -3.61
N SER A 443 13.28 -13.38 -2.82
CA SER A 443 13.03 -12.33 -1.81
C SER A 443 13.99 -12.34 -0.64
N ARG A 444 14.62 -13.49 -0.35
CA ARG A 444 15.60 -13.65 0.73
C ARG A 444 17.02 -13.26 0.34
N LEU A 445 17.27 -13.01 -0.93
CA LEU A 445 18.61 -12.59 -1.38
C LEU A 445 18.98 -11.23 -0.77
N PRO A 446 20.24 -11.05 -0.34
CA PRO A 446 20.72 -9.73 0.03
C PRO A 446 20.47 -8.74 -1.12
N MET A 447 20.04 -7.52 -0.80
CA MET A 447 19.75 -6.49 -1.79
C MET A 447 18.64 -6.85 -2.81
N ALA A 448 17.77 -7.83 -2.53
CA ALA A 448 16.61 -8.12 -3.40
C ALA A 448 15.72 -6.90 -3.61
N ALA A 449 15.64 -6.02 -2.62
CA ALA A 449 14.95 -4.74 -2.68
C ALA A 449 15.73 -3.65 -1.92
N VAL A 450 15.44 -2.39 -2.21
CA VAL A 450 15.87 -1.23 -1.46
C VAL A 450 14.67 -0.55 -0.79
N TYR A 451 14.90 0.08 0.36
CA TYR A 451 13.85 0.60 1.23
C TYR A 451 13.96 2.12 1.38
N THR A 452 12.84 2.84 1.29
CA THR A 452 12.82 4.30 1.32
C THR A 452 12.88 4.92 2.72
N CYS A 453 12.81 4.12 3.76
CA CYS A 453 13.20 4.55 5.10
C CYS A 453 14.67 4.99 5.15
N ASN A 454 15.50 4.56 4.18
CA ASN A 454 16.85 5.05 3.99
C ASN A 454 16.87 6.28 3.07
N PRO A 455 17.31 7.47 3.54
CA PRO A 455 17.30 8.71 2.75
C PRO A 455 18.18 8.65 1.50
N TYR A 456 19.26 7.87 1.50
CA TYR A 456 20.12 7.73 0.31
C TYR A 456 19.38 7.12 -0.89
N VAL A 457 18.42 6.24 -0.64
CA VAL A 457 17.55 5.66 -1.69
C VAL A 457 16.72 6.73 -2.35
N VAL A 458 16.17 7.67 -1.57
CA VAL A 458 15.37 8.80 -2.08
C VAL A 458 16.25 9.74 -2.92
N TYR A 459 17.43 10.09 -2.43
CA TYR A 459 18.37 10.94 -3.17
C TYR A 459 18.83 10.29 -4.48
N TRP A 460 19.08 8.98 -4.45
CA TRP A 460 19.40 8.21 -5.65
C TRP A 460 18.27 8.24 -6.67
N LEU A 461 17.03 7.99 -6.23
CA LEU A 461 15.86 8.05 -7.11
C LEU A 461 15.75 9.42 -7.77
N ILE A 462 15.81 10.50 -7.00
CA ILE A 462 15.78 11.87 -7.52
C ILE A 462 16.90 12.07 -8.57
N GLY A 463 18.11 11.70 -8.24
CA GLY A 463 19.26 11.81 -9.15
C GLY A 463 19.09 11.05 -10.44
N VAL A 464 18.63 9.80 -10.37
CA VAL A 464 18.36 8.96 -11.56
C VAL A 464 17.27 9.58 -12.45
N TYR A 465 16.18 10.09 -11.87
CA TYR A 465 15.11 10.73 -12.66
C TYR A 465 15.53 12.07 -13.26
N VAL A 466 16.35 12.85 -12.58
CA VAL A 466 16.96 14.06 -13.14
C VAL A 466 17.85 13.70 -14.35
N LEU A 467 18.65 12.64 -14.26
CA LEU A 467 19.46 12.16 -15.38
C LEU A 467 18.62 11.67 -16.56
N ILE A 468 17.55 10.93 -16.29
CA ILE A 468 16.60 10.47 -17.33
C ILE A 468 15.93 11.67 -18.02
N LEU A 469 15.50 12.66 -17.25
CA LEU A 469 14.91 13.89 -17.79
C LEU A 469 15.92 14.67 -18.64
N ALA A 470 17.14 14.83 -18.15
CA ALA A 470 18.22 15.47 -18.90
C ALA A 470 18.51 14.76 -20.24
N TRP A 471 18.54 13.41 -20.22
CA TRP A 471 18.68 12.62 -21.42
C TRP A 471 17.55 12.86 -22.44
N PHE A 472 16.32 12.95 -21.94
CA PHE A 472 15.16 13.22 -22.78
C PHE A 472 15.21 14.62 -23.41
N LEU A 473 15.60 15.64 -22.64
CA LEU A 473 15.66 17.04 -23.06
C LEU A 473 16.85 17.29 -23.99
N LEU A 474 18.00 16.67 -23.75
CA LEU A 474 19.25 16.87 -24.50
C LEU A 474 19.38 16.02 -25.78
N GLY A 475 18.32 15.32 -26.17
CA GLY A 475 18.20 14.70 -27.49
C GLY A 475 18.70 13.26 -27.62
N ARG A 476 18.45 12.40 -26.64
CA ARG A 476 18.51 10.92 -26.67
C ARG A 476 19.79 10.24 -27.23
N LYS A 477 20.77 10.98 -27.74
CA LYS A 477 21.96 10.44 -28.42
C LYS A 477 23.17 10.26 -27.49
N ARG A 478 23.08 10.67 -26.24
CA ARG A 478 24.23 10.71 -25.33
C ARG A 478 24.21 9.51 -24.39
N GLY A 479 25.03 8.50 -24.69
CA GLY A 479 25.20 7.30 -23.85
C GLY A 479 25.78 7.53 -22.46
N TRP A 480 26.34 8.73 -22.19
CA TRP A 480 26.88 9.08 -20.88
C TRP A 480 25.85 8.99 -19.74
N VAL A 481 24.55 9.20 -20.03
CA VAL A 481 23.48 9.09 -19.03
C VAL A 481 23.42 7.70 -18.39
N PHE A 482 23.59 6.65 -19.20
CA PHE A 482 23.60 5.28 -18.66
C PHE A 482 24.82 5.03 -17.76
N VAL A 483 25.96 5.59 -18.12
CA VAL A 483 27.18 5.55 -17.29
C VAL A 483 26.96 6.30 -15.99
N SER A 484 26.33 7.49 -16.04
CA SER A 484 26.04 8.28 -14.85
C SER A 484 25.00 7.61 -13.95
N VAL A 485 23.97 6.98 -14.51
CA VAL A 485 23.00 6.19 -13.72
C VAL A 485 23.68 4.99 -13.07
N GLY A 486 24.58 4.29 -13.80
CA GLY A 486 25.39 3.21 -13.25
C GLY A 486 26.29 3.69 -12.10
N ALA A 487 26.98 4.80 -12.29
CA ALA A 487 27.83 5.40 -11.24
C ALA A 487 27.00 5.84 -10.01
N ALA A 488 25.86 6.47 -10.22
CA ALA A 488 24.94 6.84 -9.13
C ALA A 488 24.42 5.62 -8.38
N SER A 489 24.13 4.52 -9.10
CA SER A 489 23.69 3.27 -8.47
C SER A 489 24.81 2.60 -7.67
N LEU A 490 26.04 2.64 -8.17
CA LEU A 490 27.21 2.15 -7.43
C LEU A 490 27.46 3.01 -6.18
N ALA A 491 27.35 4.33 -6.29
CA ALA A 491 27.47 5.25 -5.15
C ALA A 491 26.37 4.98 -4.11
N LEU A 492 25.14 4.66 -4.54
CA LEU A 492 24.09 4.24 -3.62
C LEU A 492 24.46 2.94 -2.90
N ILE A 493 24.94 1.93 -3.60
CA ILE A 493 25.33 0.65 -2.99
C ILE A 493 26.39 0.87 -1.91
N THR A 494 27.41 1.69 -2.20
CA THR A 494 28.45 2.03 -1.22
C THR A 494 27.90 2.83 -0.04
N ALA A 495 27.00 3.78 -0.28
CA ALA A 495 26.33 4.56 0.76
C ALA A 495 25.44 3.67 1.66
N LEU A 496 24.69 2.74 1.08
CA LEU A 496 23.89 1.78 1.85
C LEU A 496 24.77 0.89 2.72
N TRP A 497 25.92 0.47 2.23
CA TRP A 497 26.85 -0.34 3.01
C TRP A 497 27.46 0.43 4.18
N SER A 498 27.69 1.74 4.00
CA SER A 498 28.23 2.60 5.06
C SER A 498 27.18 3.13 6.04
N TYR A 499 25.88 2.91 5.75
CA TYR A 499 24.77 3.44 6.55
C TYR A 499 24.41 2.56 7.75
N GLY A 500 25.00 1.37 7.86
CA GLY A 500 24.80 0.47 9.00
C GLY A 500 25.12 1.16 10.34
N PRO A 501 24.62 0.62 11.47
CA PRO A 501 24.93 1.14 12.78
C PRO A 501 26.45 1.08 13.02
N ARG A 502 27.06 2.22 13.39
CA ARG A 502 28.46 2.26 13.76
C ARG A 502 28.63 1.72 15.17
N ALA A 503 29.74 1.06 15.44
CA ALA A 503 30.03 0.48 16.74
C ALA A 503 30.02 1.48 17.93
N ASP A 504 30.07 2.77 17.62
CA ASP A 504 30.10 3.85 18.61
C ASP A 504 28.77 4.56 18.82
N ASP A 505 27.75 4.28 17.97
CA ASP A 505 26.48 5.00 18.03
C ASP A 505 25.56 4.41 19.10
N CYS A 506 25.01 5.26 19.96
CA CYS A 506 23.76 5.00 20.65
C CYS A 506 22.63 5.63 19.81
N ARG A 507 21.71 4.81 19.31
CA ARG A 507 20.63 5.27 18.46
C ARG A 507 19.30 4.72 18.93
N LEU A 508 18.36 5.61 19.23
CA LEU A 508 16.95 5.29 19.42
C LEU A 508 16.17 5.72 18.18
N THR A 509 15.42 4.80 17.59
CA THR A 509 14.48 5.08 16.50
C THR A 509 13.07 4.76 16.96
N VAL A 510 12.22 5.78 17.08
CA VAL A 510 10.78 5.65 17.37
C VAL A 510 10.06 5.61 16.04
N LEU A 511 9.52 4.46 15.68
CA LEU A 511 8.89 4.25 14.39
C LEU A 511 7.47 4.85 14.38
N ASP A 512 7.11 5.57 13.32
CA ASP A 512 5.74 6.03 13.11
C ASP A 512 4.85 4.84 12.74
N VAL A 513 4.24 4.20 13.72
CA VAL A 513 3.33 3.05 13.55
C VAL A 513 1.85 3.42 13.71
N GLY A 514 1.54 4.72 13.76
CA GLY A 514 0.25 5.23 14.14
C GLY A 514 0.06 5.15 15.66
N GLU A 515 -1.14 4.84 16.12
CA GLU A 515 -1.36 4.57 17.55
C GLU A 515 -0.72 3.24 17.91
N GLY A 516 0.24 3.26 18.83
CA GLY A 516 1.01 2.12 19.28
C GLY A 516 2.51 2.41 19.41
N GLN A 517 3.28 1.39 19.77
CA GLN A 517 4.71 1.53 20.03
C GLN A 517 5.55 0.48 19.30
N THR A 518 6.59 0.96 18.63
CA THR A 518 7.66 0.12 18.06
C THR A 518 8.94 0.92 18.07
N LEU A 519 9.91 0.49 18.86
CA LEU A 519 11.15 1.19 19.10
C LEU A 519 12.35 0.32 18.67
N LEU A 520 13.29 0.89 17.94
CA LEU A 520 14.54 0.23 17.60
C LEU A 520 15.68 0.92 18.35
N LEU A 521 16.31 0.21 19.27
CA LEU A 521 17.47 0.64 20.01
C LEU A 521 18.72 -0.05 19.44
N GLN A 522 19.75 0.72 19.17
CA GLN A 522 21.01 0.24 18.61
C GLN A 522 22.20 0.82 19.38
N SER A 523 23.12 -0.03 19.82
CA SER A 523 24.32 0.38 20.54
C SER A 523 25.44 -0.64 20.33
N GLY A 524 26.67 -0.19 20.15
CA GLY A 524 27.85 -1.05 20.07
C GLY A 524 27.76 -2.14 18.98
N GLY A 525 27.00 -1.90 17.91
CA GLY A 525 26.76 -2.86 16.83
C GLY A 525 25.65 -3.88 17.10
N GLN A 526 25.05 -3.88 18.29
CA GLN A 526 23.86 -4.68 18.61
C GLN A 526 22.56 -3.91 18.31
N SER A 527 21.49 -4.65 18.07
CA SER A 527 20.17 -4.13 17.76
C SER A 527 19.09 -4.79 18.63
N ALA A 528 18.25 -3.99 19.26
CA ALA A 528 17.11 -4.43 20.04
C ALA A 528 15.81 -3.80 19.50
N LEU A 529 14.78 -4.60 19.31
CA LEU A 529 13.44 -4.09 19.07
C LEU A 529 12.67 -4.16 20.40
N ILE A 530 12.13 -3.03 20.82
CA ILE A 530 11.31 -2.89 22.00
C ILE A 530 9.89 -2.60 21.53
N ASP A 531 8.99 -3.53 21.81
CA ASP A 531 7.64 -3.62 21.27
C ASP A 531 7.57 -3.72 19.73
N CYS A 532 6.49 -4.28 19.24
CA CYS A 532 6.19 -4.37 17.82
C CYS A 532 4.69 -4.28 17.62
N GLY A 533 4.12 -3.10 17.88
CA GLY A 533 2.70 -2.86 17.79
C GLY A 533 2.38 -1.53 17.13
N GLY A 534 1.10 -1.32 16.84
CA GLY A 534 0.62 -0.12 16.17
C GLY A 534 -0.83 -0.25 15.72
N TYR A 535 -1.34 0.76 15.01
CA TYR A 535 -2.70 0.72 14.52
C TYR A 535 -3.00 -0.47 13.59
N SER A 536 -1.97 -1.14 13.05
CA SER A 536 -2.09 -2.31 12.17
C SER A 536 -0.89 -3.23 12.34
N ASP A 537 -1.15 -4.50 12.60
CA ASP A 537 -0.17 -5.57 12.81
C ASP A 537 0.80 -5.74 11.62
N THR A 538 0.33 -5.46 10.40
CA THR A 538 1.16 -5.53 9.19
C THR A 538 2.01 -4.28 8.99
N VAL A 539 1.52 -3.11 9.37
CA VAL A 539 2.23 -1.84 9.17
C VAL A 539 3.39 -1.69 10.13
N CYS A 540 3.18 -1.99 11.43
CA CYS A 540 4.26 -1.92 12.41
C CYS A 540 5.36 -2.94 12.10
N ALA A 541 5.01 -4.18 11.78
CA ALA A 541 5.96 -5.20 11.34
C ALA A 541 6.74 -4.73 10.09
N ASP A 542 6.04 -4.23 9.07
CA ASP A 542 6.66 -3.74 7.83
C ASP A 542 7.68 -2.63 8.11
N ARG A 543 7.34 -1.65 8.94
CA ARG A 543 8.23 -0.54 9.28
C ARG A 543 9.45 -1.01 10.07
N ALA A 544 9.26 -1.92 11.02
CA ALA A 544 10.34 -2.47 11.83
C ALA A 544 11.37 -3.24 10.98
N TRP A 545 10.96 -4.26 10.24
CA TRP A 545 11.91 -5.04 9.46
C TRP A 545 12.48 -4.28 8.24
N GLN A 546 11.73 -3.35 7.64
CA GLN A 546 12.27 -2.49 6.57
C GLN A 546 13.37 -1.57 7.10
N MET A 547 13.20 -1.03 8.32
CA MET A 547 14.23 -0.21 8.97
C MET A 547 15.51 -1.02 9.17
N LEU A 548 15.42 -2.23 9.73
CA LEU A 548 16.55 -3.12 9.93
C LEU A 548 17.23 -3.49 8.59
N ARG A 549 16.46 -3.97 7.62
CA ARG A 549 17.00 -4.33 6.29
C ARG A 549 17.59 -3.15 5.53
N SER A 550 17.08 -1.92 5.76
CA SER A 550 17.69 -0.72 5.17
C SER A 550 19.11 -0.44 5.68
N GLN A 551 19.45 -1.03 6.81
CA GLN A 551 20.75 -0.97 7.45
C GLN A 551 21.57 -2.26 7.26
N ASN A 552 21.13 -3.17 6.37
CA ASN A 552 21.71 -4.50 6.13
C ASN A 552 21.66 -5.44 7.34
N LEU A 553 20.74 -5.25 8.27
CA LEU A 553 20.49 -6.16 9.38
C LEU A 553 19.41 -7.16 8.99
N TYR A 554 19.69 -8.44 9.10
CA TYR A 554 18.82 -9.55 8.74
C TYR A 554 18.45 -10.43 9.93
N ASP A 555 18.98 -10.15 11.09
CA ASP A 555 18.75 -10.73 12.40
C ASP A 555 18.65 -9.63 13.45
N LEU A 556 18.10 -9.94 14.59
CA LEU A 556 17.93 -9.06 15.73
C LEU A 556 18.57 -9.72 16.97
N ASP A 557 19.45 -9.02 17.67
CA ASP A 557 20.10 -9.56 18.86
C ASP A 557 19.11 -9.72 20.03
N LEU A 558 18.17 -8.77 20.17
CA LEU A 558 17.22 -8.76 21.27
C LEU A 558 15.82 -8.28 20.83
N LEU A 559 14.79 -9.04 21.15
CA LEU A 559 13.40 -8.64 21.07
C LEU A 559 12.80 -8.57 22.47
N LEU A 560 12.21 -7.43 22.82
CA LEU A 560 11.77 -7.15 24.18
C LEU A 560 10.39 -6.48 24.16
N PHE A 561 9.49 -6.87 25.07
CA PHE A 561 8.15 -6.32 25.14
C PHE A 561 7.88 -5.68 26.48
N THR A 562 7.25 -4.50 26.44
CA THR A 562 6.80 -3.82 27.67
C THR A 562 5.56 -4.50 28.24
N HIS A 563 4.61 -4.88 27.39
CA HIS A 563 3.40 -5.64 27.73
C HIS A 563 2.77 -6.27 26.47
N PHE A 564 1.61 -6.96 26.58
CA PHE A 564 1.04 -7.74 25.49
C PHE A 564 -0.16 -7.10 24.78
N ASP A 565 -0.48 -5.84 25.06
CA ASP A 565 -1.56 -5.18 24.35
C ASP A 565 -1.25 -5.08 22.86
N ARG A 566 -2.28 -5.07 22.04
CA ARG A 566 -2.14 -5.21 20.60
C ARG A 566 -1.29 -4.10 19.97
N ASP A 567 -1.39 -2.89 20.48
CA ASP A 567 -0.64 -1.71 20.05
C ASP A 567 0.84 -1.73 20.47
N HIS A 568 1.26 -2.79 21.23
CA HIS A 568 2.67 -3.06 21.59
C HIS A 568 3.15 -4.42 21.08
N PHE A 569 2.25 -5.38 20.86
CA PHE A 569 2.60 -6.76 20.55
C PHE A 569 2.06 -7.28 19.22
N GLY A 570 1.01 -6.64 18.65
CA GLY A 570 0.21 -7.18 17.54
C GLY A 570 0.99 -7.50 16.26
N GLY A 571 2.09 -6.81 15.98
CA GLY A 571 2.91 -7.04 14.79
C GLY A 571 3.98 -8.12 14.90
N THR A 572 4.13 -8.71 16.08
CA THR A 572 5.26 -9.62 16.43
C THR A 572 5.34 -10.84 15.52
N GLU A 573 4.23 -11.53 15.31
CA GLU A 573 4.18 -12.72 14.44
C GLU A 573 4.65 -12.38 13.03
N ASN A 574 4.13 -11.30 12.45
CA ASN A 574 4.48 -10.83 11.13
C ASN A 574 5.96 -10.42 11.04
N PHE A 575 6.47 -9.72 12.04
CA PHE A 575 7.87 -9.30 12.11
C PHE A 575 8.82 -10.50 12.12
N LEU A 576 8.56 -11.50 12.95
CA LEU A 576 9.40 -12.68 13.10
C LEU A 576 9.43 -13.58 11.84
N THR A 577 8.43 -13.47 10.95
CA THR A 577 8.51 -14.12 9.63
C THR A 577 9.61 -13.55 8.75
N GLN A 578 10.07 -12.32 9.02
CA GLN A 578 11.04 -11.57 8.19
C GLN A 578 12.41 -11.44 8.85
N ILE A 579 12.48 -11.25 10.17
CA ILE A 579 13.69 -11.06 10.95
C ILE A 579 13.63 -11.99 12.16
N PRO A 580 14.50 -12.98 12.27
CA PRO A 580 14.61 -13.80 13.49
C PRO A 580 15.27 -12.97 14.60
N ALA A 581 14.89 -13.26 15.85
CA ALA A 581 15.51 -12.70 17.04
C ALA A 581 16.32 -13.78 17.78
N GLU A 582 17.54 -13.45 18.17
CA GLU A 582 18.41 -14.39 18.90
C GLU A 582 17.93 -14.58 20.33
N ARG A 583 17.50 -13.51 20.98
CA ARG A 583 17.01 -13.52 22.35
C ARG A 583 15.70 -12.77 22.44
N VAL A 584 14.75 -13.33 23.20
CA VAL A 584 13.44 -12.73 23.43
C VAL A 584 13.18 -12.59 24.93
N ILE A 585 12.77 -11.40 25.38
CA ILE A 585 12.45 -11.09 26.78
C ILE A 585 10.98 -10.65 26.85
N LEU A 586 10.24 -11.27 27.77
CA LEU A 586 8.78 -11.14 27.88
C LEU A 586 8.37 -10.70 29.30
N PRO A 587 7.31 -9.88 29.43
CA PRO A 587 6.73 -9.52 30.71
C PRO A 587 5.95 -10.67 31.36
N GLY A 588 5.56 -11.69 30.59
CA GLY A 588 4.76 -12.83 31.03
C GLY A 588 4.81 -13.98 30.03
N ILE A 589 4.06 -15.03 30.27
CA ILE A 589 4.00 -16.20 29.39
C ILE A 589 3.21 -15.83 28.11
N SER A 590 3.78 -16.16 26.95
CA SER A 590 3.15 -15.97 25.65
C SER A 590 3.06 -17.28 24.88
N GLU A 591 1.88 -17.59 24.33
CA GLU A 591 1.69 -18.75 23.45
C GLU A 591 2.42 -18.57 22.10
N LEU A 592 2.53 -17.32 21.62
CA LEU A 592 3.24 -16.99 20.38
C LEU A 592 4.76 -17.17 20.52
N LEU A 593 5.30 -16.92 21.72
CA LEU A 593 6.73 -16.92 22.00
C LEU A 593 7.08 -17.85 23.20
N PRO A 594 6.83 -19.15 23.06
CA PRO A 594 6.96 -20.09 24.20
C PRO A 594 8.39 -20.27 24.69
N LEU A 595 9.39 -19.90 23.89
CA LEU A 595 10.82 -19.96 24.25
C LEU A 595 11.37 -18.62 24.77
N GLY A 596 10.53 -17.59 24.87
CA GLY A 596 10.93 -16.28 25.41
C GLY A 596 11.25 -16.37 26.91
N GLN A 597 12.26 -15.61 27.31
CA GLN A 597 12.64 -15.49 28.73
C GLN A 597 11.63 -14.58 29.44
N VAL A 598 10.84 -15.12 30.35
CA VAL A 598 9.93 -14.32 31.18
C VAL A 598 10.70 -13.70 32.33
N VAL A 599 10.52 -12.38 32.53
CA VAL A 599 11.16 -11.62 33.61
C VAL A 599 10.09 -11.23 34.64
N THR A 600 10.27 -11.67 35.86
CA THR A 600 9.36 -11.42 37.01
C THR A 600 10.00 -10.62 38.13
N GLU A 601 11.31 -10.45 38.06
CA GLU A 601 12.10 -9.68 39.02
C GLU A 601 13.05 -8.73 38.26
N ASP A 602 13.53 -7.70 38.93
CA ASP A 602 14.49 -6.75 38.36
C ASP A 602 15.68 -7.50 37.78
N CYS A 603 15.98 -7.21 36.53
CA CYS A 603 17.11 -7.83 35.88
C CYS A 603 17.92 -6.84 35.05
N VAL A 604 19.17 -7.20 34.81
CA VAL A 604 20.13 -6.40 34.09
C VAL A 604 20.67 -7.18 32.91
N VAL A 605 20.60 -6.58 31.72
CA VAL A 605 21.04 -7.21 30.47
C VAL A 605 22.11 -6.32 29.82
N PRO A 606 23.36 -6.79 29.69
CA PRO A 606 24.37 -6.09 28.91
C PRO A 606 23.88 -5.96 27.44
N PHE A 607 23.98 -4.76 26.89
CA PHE A 607 23.55 -4.49 25.51
C PHE A 607 24.45 -3.42 24.86
N GLY A 608 25.18 -3.82 23.84
CA GLY A 608 26.08 -2.93 23.12
C GLY A 608 27.15 -2.33 24.02
N LYS A 609 27.18 -1.01 24.11
CA LYS A 609 28.08 -0.23 25.01
C LYS A 609 27.45 0.15 26.34
N GLY A 610 26.20 -0.30 26.56
CA GLY A 610 25.44 0.07 27.75
C GLY A 610 24.81 -1.14 28.43
N ILE A 611 23.86 -0.84 29.27
CA ILE A 611 23.17 -1.80 30.12
C ILE A 611 21.66 -1.51 30.02
N LEU A 612 20.89 -2.56 29.82
CA LEU A 612 19.42 -2.51 29.94
C LEU A 612 19.03 -2.96 31.34
N HIS A 613 18.42 -2.07 32.10
CA HIS A 613 17.75 -2.37 33.35
C HIS A 613 16.26 -2.62 33.05
N ILE A 614 15.75 -3.75 33.43
CA ILE A 614 14.38 -4.17 33.18
C ILE A 614 13.66 -4.28 34.52
N TYR A 615 12.60 -3.50 34.68
CA TYR A 615 11.81 -3.40 35.89
C TYR A 615 10.39 -3.93 35.65
N PRO A 616 10.12 -5.21 35.99
CA PRO A 616 8.78 -5.76 35.82
C PRO A 616 7.81 -5.18 36.84
N TYR A 617 6.60 -4.96 36.40
CA TYR A 617 5.50 -4.47 37.21
C TYR A 617 4.40 -5.52 37.27
N SER A 618 4.09 -5.99 38.46
CA SER A 618 2.98 -6.86 38.77
C SER A 618 2.06 -6.18 39.78
N GLY A 619 0.92 -5.70 39.33
CA GLY A 619 -0.07 -5.07 40.20
C GLY A 619 -0.75 -3.89 39.52
N GLY A 620 -2.06 -3.88 39.51
CA GLY A 620 -2.90 -2.89 38.84
C GLY A 620 -4.20 -3.51 38.36
N ASN A 621 -4.85 -2.86 37.42
CA ASN A 621 -6.00 -3.44 36.72
C ASN A 621 -5.55 -4.63 35.86
N LYS A 622 -6.47 -5.58 35.56
CA LYS A 622 -6.18 -6.80 34.79
C LYS A 622 -5.40 -6.58 33.46
N GLU A 623 -5.48 -5.40 32.89
CA GLU A 623 -4.79 -5.01 31.65
C GLU A 623 -3.29 -4.69 31.86
N GLN A 624 -2.86 -4.48 33.12
CA GLN A 624 -1.47 -4.11 33.45
C GLN A 624 -0.74 -5.17 34.30
N GLU A 625 -1.33 -6.35 34.46
CA GLU A 625 -0.78 -7.39 35.35
C GLU A 625 0.63 -7.86 34.98
N ASN A 626 1.10 -7.58 33.75
CA ASN A 626 2.44 -7.97 33.30
C ASN A 626 3.04 -6.87 32.40
N SER A 627 3.40 -5.75 32.96
CA SER A 627 4.10 -4.67 32.28
C SER A 627 5.55 -4.56 32.73
N MET A 628 6.40 -3.94 31.91
CA MET A 628 7.82 -3.68 32.25
C MET A 628 8.19 -2.26 31.86
N ALA A 629 8.96 -1.58 32.73
CA ALA A 629 9.74 -0.41 32.34
C ALA A 629 11.18 -0.83 32.00
N ILE A 630 11.80 -0.11 31.07
CA ILE A 630 13.13 -0.39 30.57
C ILE A 630 13.94 0.89 30.65
N LEU A 631 15.06 0.84 31.33
CA LEU A 631 16.06 1.91 31.36
C LEU A 631 17.31 1.41 30.65
N PHE A 632 17.70 2.06 29.56
CA PHE A 632 18.98 1.85 28.91
C PHE A 632 19.96 2.94 29.30
N GLU A 633 21.09 2.54 29.79
CA GLU A 633 22.14 3.45 30.26
C GLU A 633 23.48 3.17 29.57
N THR A 634 24.11 4.23 29.10
CA THR A 634 25.53 4.28 28.66
C THR A 634 26.26 5.34 29.46
N GLU A 635 27.59 5.51 29.22
CA GLU A 635 28.33 6.60 29.84
C GLU A 635 27.80 7.99 29.47
N ASP A 636 27.22 8.14 28.28
CA ASP A 636 26.84 9.42 27.67
C ASP A 636 25.33 9.62 27.50
N CYS A 637 24.48 8.59 27.71
CA CYS A 637 23.05 8.69 27.43
C CYS A 637 22.23 7.70 28.25
N GLY A 638 21.16 8.20 28.86
CA GLY A 638 20.10 7.43 29.50
C GLY A 638 18.77 7.51 28.70
N ILE A 639 18.11 6.37 28.50
CA ILE A 639 16.81 6.29 27.81
C ILE A 639 15.85 5.49 28.67
N LEU A 640 14.77 6.12 29.12
CA LEU A 640 13.70 5.47 29.88
C LEU A 640 12.48 5.22 29.00
N ILE A 641 11.95 3.99 29.04
CA ILE A 641 10.77 3.53 28.34
C ILE A 641 9.84 2.93 29.37
N THR A 642 8.69 3.53 29.59
CA THR A 642 7.74 3.12 30.64
C THR A 642 6.62 2.21 30.14
N GLY A 643 6.51 2.01 28.82
CA GLY A 643 5.36 1.31 28.23
C GLY A 643 4.07 2.02 28.64
N ASP A 644 3.05 1.25 29.00
CA ASP A 644 1.74 1.79 29.42
C ASP A 644 1.51 1.75 30.93
N LEU A 645 2.60 1.87 31.70
CA LEU A 645 2.48 2.01 33.15
C LEU A 645 1.58 3.20 33.52
N ASP A 646 0.66 2.95 34.46
CA ASP A 646 -0.15 3.99 35.04
C ASP A 646 0.62 4.81 36.10
N VAL A 647 0.02 5.90 36.56
CA VAL A 647 0.57 6.74 37.60
C VAL A 647 1.00 5.96 38.88
N ALA A 648 0.28 4.89 39.23
CA ALA A 648 0.62 4.07 40.39
C ALA A 648 1.88 3.22 40.14
N GLY A 649 2.01 2.67 38.93
CA GLY A 649 3.20 1.95 38.48
C GLY A 649 4.42 2.86 38.39
N GLU A 650 4.27 4.04 37.82
CA GLU A 650 5.33 5.04 37.72
C GLU A 650 5.83 5.51 39.08
N ARG A 651 4.92 5.81 40.03
CA ARG A 651 5.29 6.16 41.42
C ARG A 651 6.01 5.04 42.15
N ARG A 652 5.63 3.78 41.90
CA ARG A 652 6.35 2.64 42.46
C ARG A 652 7.75 2.49 41.86
N LEU A 653 7.86 2.72 40.55
CA LEU A 653 9.14 2.69 39.85
C LEU A 653 10.10 3.75 40.43
N VAL A 654 9.66 5.00 40.54
CA VAL A 654 10.44 6.10 41.14
C VAL A 654 10.83 5.82 42.59
N LYS A 655 9.95 5.23 43.39
CA LYS A 655 10.21 4.93 44.79
C LYS A 655 11.33 3.89 45.00
N ASN A 656 11.41 2.93 44.06
CA ASN A 656 12.27 1.76 44.24
C ASN A 656 13.61 1.89 43.51
N HIS A 657 13.70 2.76 42.49
CA HIS A 657 14.85 2.83 41.59
C HIS A 657 15.32 4.28 41.39
N ALA A 658 16.63 4.43 41.17
CA ALA A 658 17.19 5.68 40.66
C ALA A 658 17.03 5.72 39.14
N LEU A 659 16.33 6.75 38.61
CA LEU A 659 15.91 6.83 37.22
C LEU A 659 16.43 8.13 36.59
N GLY A 660 17.71 8.26 36.37
CA GLY A 660 18.22 9.36 35.56
C GLY A 660 18.18 8.99 34.07
N ALA A 661 17.54 9.80 33.22
CA ALA A 661 17.58 9.56 31.78
C ALA A 661 17.43 10.86 31.00
N ASP A 662 18.24 11.03 29.96
CA ASP A 662 18.19 12.18 29.06
C ASP A 662 16.96 12.15 28.13
N ILE A 663 16.49 10.95 27.81
CA ILE A 663 15.38 10.71 26.87
C ILE A 663 14.29 9.89 27.57
N LEU A 664 13.07 10.42 27.57
CA LEU A 664 11.89 9.70 28.00
C LEU A 664 11.03 9.32 26.79
N VAL A 665 10.77 8.04 26.59
CA VAL A 665 9.65 7.60 25.75
C VAL A 665 8.40 7.67 26.61
N VAL A 666 7.52 8.60 26.26
CA VAL A 666 6.35 8.97 27.06
C VAL A 666 5.37 7.80 27.13
N GLY A 667 4.95 7.47 28.34
CA GLY A 667 4.07 6.33 28.58
C GLY A 667 2.67 6.49 28.00
N HIS A 668 2.07 5.38 27.60
CA HIS A 668 0.68 5.24 27.17
C HIS A 668 0.27 6.29 26.13
N HIS A 669 1.14 6.52 25.14
CA HIS A 669 0.97 7.43 23.99
C HIS A 669 0.63 8.88 24.39
N GLY A 670 0.97 9.31 25.60
CA GLY A 670 0.64 10.60 26.15
C GLY A 670 -0.78 10.66 26.78
N SER A 671 -1.24 9.54 27.34
CA SER A 671 -2.46 9.49 28.15
C SER A 671 -2.32 10.31 29.44
N LYS A 672 -3.38 10.98 29.87
CA LYS A 672 -3.41 11.71 31.16
C LYS A 672 -3.16 10.83 32.39
N TYR A 673 -3.31 9.51 32.25
CA TYR A 673 -3.12 8.52 33.30
C TYR A 673 -1.68 8.00 33.40
N ALA A 674 -0.74 8.54 32.62
CA ALA A 674 0.67 8.25 32.64
C ALA A 674 1.50 9.53 32.72
N THR A 675 2.81 9.38 32.83
CA THR A 675 3.81 10.48 32.87
C THR A 675 3.51 11.46 34.01
N CYS A 676 3.52 10.93 35.25
CA CYS A 676 3.23 11.71 36.44
C CYS A 676 4.35 12.70 36.79
N PRO A 677 4.06 13.80 37.51
CA PRO A 677 5.08 14.77 37.89
C PRO A 677 6.25 14.16 38.66
N GLU A 678 5.98 13.21 39.55
CA GLU A 678 7.02 12.54 40.34
C GLU A 678 8.01 11.76 39.47
N LEU A 679 7.54 11.20 38.34
CA LEU A 679 8.42 10.56 37.35
C LEU A 679 9.31 11.59 36.67
N LEU A 680 8.75 12.72 36.24
CA LEU A 680 9.49 13.79 35.57
C LEU A 680 10.53 14.43 36.49
N ASP A 681 10.18 14.63 37.77
CA ASP A 681 11.12 15.14 38.80
C ASP A 681 12.29 14.18 39.05
N ALA A 682 12.04 12.87 39.00
CA ALA A 682 13.05 11.85 39.23
C ALA A 682 13.97 11.62 38.01
N VAL A 683 13.40 11.65 36.81
CA VAL A 683 14.09 11.35 35.55
C VAL A 683 14.82 12.58 35.00
N GLN A 684 14.21 13.77 35.07
CA GLN A 684 14.69 15.04 34.53
C GLN A 684 15.07 14.97 33.03
N PRO A 685 14.20 14.48 32.15
CA PRO A 685 14.56 14.26 30.75
C PRO A 685 14.73 15.58 29.99
N GLU A 686 15.77 15.69 29.16
CA GLU A 686 15.92 16.79 28.20
C GLU A 686 14.95 16.67 27.03
N LEU A 687 14.65 15.42 26.62
CA LEU A 687 13.84 15.08 25.45
C LEU A 687 12.74 14.09 25.82
N ALA A 688 11.51 14.42 25.51
CA ALA A 688 10.37 13.54 25.59
C ALA A 688 9.90 13.14 24.18
N VAL A 689 9.75 11.86 23.91
CA VAL A 689 9.28 11.36 22.60
C VAL A 689 7.97 10.65 22.79
N ILE A 690 6.94 11.07 22.03
CA ILE A 690 5.61 10.48 22.07
C ILE A 690 5.39 9.66 20.80
N SER A 691 5.23 8.35 20.96
CA SER A 691 4.78 7.45 19.88
C SER A 691 3.25 7.51 19.82
N VAL A 692 2.71 8.19 18.81
CA VAL A 692 1.26 8.46 18.71
C VAL A 692 0.86 8.66 17.25
N GLY A 693 -0.38 8.35 16.88
CA GLY A 693 -0.95 8.58 15.57
C GLY A 693 -2.32 9.26 15.63
N GLU A 694 -3.02 9.31 14.48
CA GLU A 694 -4.42 9.73 14.46
C GLU A 694 -5.25 8.77 15.30
N ASN A 695 -5.84 9.24 16.40
CA ASN A 695 -6.60 8.44 17.33
C ASN A 695 -7.92 9.13 17.75
N ASN A 696 -8.83 8.34 18.33
CA ASN A 696 -10.10 8.82 18.88
C ASN A 696 -10.07 8.99 20.41
N TYR A 697 -8.93 8.71 21.06
CA TYR A 697 -8.75 8.77 22.51
C TYR A 697 -8.35 10.18 22.98
N GLY A 698 -7.92 11.03 22.04
CA GLY A 698 -7.45 12.39 22.33
C GLY A 698 -6.00 12.42 22.82
N HIS A 699 -5.20 11.41 22.49
CA HIS A 699 -3.78 11.36 22.81
C HIS A 699 -2.94 12.12 21.77
N PRO A 700 -1.81 12.75 22.17
CA PRO A 700 -1.48 13.06 23.57
C PRO A 700 -2.44 14.09 24.15
N THR A 701 -2.79 13.92 25.43
CA THR A 701 -3.67 14.87 26.12
C THR A 701 -2.94 16.18 26.41
N GLN A 702 -3.67 17.29 26.45
CA GLN A 702 -3.07 18.59 26.75
C GLN A 702 -2.40 18.61 28.13
N GLU A 703 -2.99 17.91 29.10
CA GLU A 703 -2.44 17.79 30.46
C GLU A 703 -1.03 17.16 30.49
N VAL A 704 -0.73 16.20 29.61
CA VAL A 704 0.61 15.60 29.53
C VAL A 704 1.56 16.56 28.83
N LEU A 705 1.13 17.23 27.78
CA LEU A 705 1.95 18.23 27.09
C LEU A 705 2.33 19.38 28.03
N ASP A 706 1.38 19.88 28.83
CA ASP A 706 1.62 20.94 29.80
C ASP A 706 2.64 20.48 30.88
N ARG A 707 2.50 19.25 31.40
CA ARG A 707 3.45 18.68 32.38
C ARG A 707 4.88 18.54 31.81
N LEU A 708 5.02 18.12 30.56
CA LEU A 708 6.31 18.00 29.89
C LEU A 708 6.94 19.38 29.65
N GLU A 709 6.13 20.39 29.30
CA GLU A 709 6.58 21.77 29.13
C GLU A 709 7.02 22.38 30.47
N GLU A 710 6.24 22.18 31.55
CA GLU A 710 6.58 22.60 32.91
C GLU A 710 7.88 21.97 33.43
N ALA A 711 8.14 20.70 33.04
CA ALA A 711 9.39 20.02 33.35
C ALA A 711 10.57 20.48 32.46
N GLY A 712 10.36 21.38 31.51
CA GLY A 712 11.39 21.90 30.60
C GLY A 712 11.82 20.94 29.49
N CYS A 713 11.04 19.90 29.22
CA CYS A 713 11.34 18.91 28.20
C CYS A 713 11.09 19.42 26.78
N THR A 714 12.00 19.11 25.86
CA THR A 714 11.72 19.22 24.42
C THR A 714 10.82 18.06 24.00
N VAL A 715 9.64 18.34 23.44
CA VAL A 715 8.69 17.30 23.01
C VAL A 715 8.79 17.04 21.52
N ARG A 716 8.94 15.78 21.13
CA ARG A 716 8.84 15.31 19.73
C ARG A 716 7.74 14.26 19.58
N ARG A 717 6.99 14.29 18.48
CA ARG A 717 5.80 13.45 18.29
C ARG A 717 5.82 12.79 16.92
N THR A 718 5.52 11.47 16.87
CA THR A 718 5.51 10.71 15.61
C THR A 718 4.38 11.11 14.66
N ASP A 719 3.24 11.59 15.16
CA ASP A 719 2.13 12.10 14.33
C ASP A 719 2.46 13.41 13.57
N GLN A 720 3.46 14.15 14.04
CA GLN A 720 3.90 15.43 13.44
C GLN A 720 5.16 15.25 12.58
N GLU A 721 6.11 14.45 13.03
CA GLU A 721 7.43 14.33 12.41
C GLU A 721 7.63 13.02 11.62
N GLY A 722 6.71 12.06 11.76
CA GLY A 722 6.91 10.70 11.27
C GLY A 722 7.89 9.93 12.16
N THR A 723 8.67 9.02 11.58
CA THR A 723 9.70 8.26 12.32
C THR A 723 10.79 9.18 12.86
N ILE A 724 11.01 9.14 14.17
CA ILE A 724 11.98 9.97 14.90
C ILE A 724 13.26 9.17 15.13
N ILE A 725 14.40 9.72 14.74
CA ILE A 725 15.72 9.11 14.96
C ILE A 725 16.52 10.04 15.87
N ILE A 726 17.00 9.51 16.98
CA ILE A 726 17.86 10.20 17.96
C ILE A 726 19.19 9.48 17.98
N ARG A 727 20.29 10.22 17.98
CA ARG A 727 21.66 9.73 18.07
C ARG A 727 22.39 10.51 19.14
N ARG A 728 23.08 9.80 19.99
CA ARG A 728 23.95 10.34 21.05
C ARG A 728 25.32 9.66 21.03
#